data_4eb4a70bf04e26ba90d9ebdd0de16094
#
_entry.id   4eb4a70bf04e26ba90d9ebdd0de16094
#
_cell.length_a   1.000
_cell.length_b   1.000
_cell.length_c   1.000
_cell.angle_alpha   90.00
_cell.angle_beta   90.00
_cell.angle_gamma   90.00
#
_symmetry.space_group_name_H-M   'P 1'
#
loop_
_entity.id
_entity.type
_entity.pdbx_description
1 polymer ?
#
loop_
_entity_poly.entity_id
_entity_poly.type
_entity_poly.pdbx_seq_one_letter_code
_entity_poly.pdbx_strand_id
1 'polypeptide(L)'
;MNEKQEFKPYIAPEKVTPELTVTSIIMGVLLAVVFGAANAYLGLRVGMTVSASIPAAVISMGVIRVIMKKNSILESNLVQTIGSAGESLAAGAIFTLPALFLWAAEGKMDKPSILEITVIALIGGLLGVLFMVPLRNALIVREHGVLPYPEGTACAEVLLAGEEGGANASTVFAGLGIAGAFKFIIDGLKLVPSEINIRVKGYAGEIGTQIYPAVMSVGYICGPRISSYMFAGGIISWLVLIPAIVLFGSDLTLYPGTAPIGEMFASGGASAIWGSYIRYIGAGALAAGGIISLIKSLPLIVRTFRDALKSMNGTKEGGNVRTNQDLNMKIILVAIAILTILVWLLPQIPVSLLGAVIVVIFGFFFATVSSRMVGLVGSSNNPVSGMAIATLLIATIILKATGDSGIHGMQGAIAIGSIICIVAAIAGDTSQDLKTGYLLGATPKKQQIGEIIGVIAAGLAISGVLYLLDSAWGFGTEQLGAPQAMLMKMIIEGVMNNNLPWALVFIGVFLAIAAEVVGIPVLPFAIGVYLPVQLNACIMVGGLIRLGFEKSKKEKKDKERMISDGMLYCSGMIAGEGIIGILLAVFAVFKIDEVIDLSGKLNLSEPVATIGSLVVFALIILLVLKFSFWKKKKESK
;
A
#
# COMPACT_ATOMS: atom_id res chain seq x y z
N MET A 1 -0.49 38.16 -23.92
CA MET A 1 0.58 37.51 -23.13
C MET A 1 0.16 37.68 -21.70
N ASN A 2 -0.46 36.68 -21.08
CA ASN A 2 -0.78 36.71 -19.67
C ASN A 2 0.53 36.57 -18.89
N GLU A 3 0.87 37.57 -18.08
CA GLU A 3 1.91 37.47 -17.06
C GLU A 3 1.57 36.24 -16.21
N LYS A 4 2.40 35.20 -16.30
CA LYS A 4 2.34 34.08 -15.35
C LYS A 4 2.62 34.70 -13.98
N GLN A 5 1.61 34.83 -13.12
CA GLN A 5 1.82 35.17 -11.72
C GLN A 5 2.84 34.19 -11.16
N GLU A 6 4.00 34.71 -10.78
CA GLU A 6 5.08 33.93 -10.20
C GLU A 6 4.58 33.34 -8.88
N PHE A 7 4.58 32.02 -8.75
CA PHE A 7 4.10 31.34 -7.55
C PHE A 7 4.96 31.75 -6.34
N LYS A 8 4.31 32.25 -5.27
CA LYS A 8 4.98 32.62 -4.03
C LYS A 8 4.72 31.53 -2.97
N PRO A 9 5.77 30.83 -2.49
CA PRO A 9 5.62 29.84 -1.42
C PRO A 9 5.29 30.54 -0.09
N TYR A 10 4.73 29.77 0.86
CA TYR A 10 4.34 30.29 2.18
C TYR A 10 5.53 30.88 2.96
N ILE A 11 6.66 30.18 3.00
CA ILE A 11 7.92 30.70 3.55
C ILE A 11 8.72 31.29 2.40
N ALA A 12 8.99 32.60 2.47
CA ALA A 12 9.75 33.30 1.44
C ALA A 12 11.13 32.65 1.21
N PRO A 13 11.61 32.62 -0.05
CA PRO A 13 12.87 31.99 -0.41
C PRO A 13 14.10 32.52 0.34
N GLU A 14 14.07 33.79 0.73
CA GLU A 14 15.14 34.49 1.45
C GLU A 14 15.17 34.13 2.94
N LYS A 15 14.03 33.67 3.49
CA LYS A 15 13.92 33.35 4.91
C LYS A 15 14.53 31.98 5.21
N VAL A 16 15.60 31.96 6.00
CA VAL A 16 16.24 30.72 6.45
C VAL A 16 15.61 30.29 7.77
N THR A 17 14.98 29.12 7.76
CA THR A 17 14.38 28.49 8.95
C THR A 17 14.96 27.10 9.17
N PRO A 18 14.92 26.57 10.40
CA PRO A 18 15.32 25.17 10.66
C PRO A 18 14.46 24.20 9.83
N GLU A 19 15.09 23.21 9.20
CA GLU A 19 14.44 22.18 8.41
C GLU A 19 15.00 20.80 8.83
N LEU A 20 16.23 20.48 8.38
CA LEU A 20 16.92 19.22 8.67
C LEU A 20 17.62 19.36 10.04
N THR A 21 16.90 19.08 11.10
CA THR A 21 17.38 19.10 12.48
C THR A 21 17.49 17.67 13.03
N VAL A 22 18.23 17.48 14.11
CA VAL A 22 18.31 16.18 14.79
C VAL A 22 16.92 15.69 15.19
N THR A 23 16.05 16.61 15.63
CA THR A 23 14.67 16.30 15.99
C THR A 23 13.89 15.77 14.78
N SER A 24 13.95 16.47 13.64
CA SER A 24 13.23 16.07 12.43
C SER A 24 13.72 14.73 11.89
N ILE A 25 15.04 14.46 11.99
CA ILE A 25 15.62 13.18 11.57
C ILE A 25 15.13 12.04 12.48
N ILE A 26 15.27 12.17 13.80
CA ILE A 26 14.90 11.09 14.74
C ILE A 26 13.40 10.79 14.63
N MET A 27 12.55 11.82 14.63
CA MET A 27 11.10 11.63 14.49
C MET A 27 10.73 11.04 13.13
N GLY A 28 11.32 11.54 12.06
CA GLY A 28 11.08 11.05 10.72
C GLY A 28 11.49 9.60 10.56
N VAL A 29 12.67 9.20 11.05
CA VAL A 29 13.14 7.81 11.05
C VAL A 29 12.19 6.90 11.85
N LEU A 30 11.77 7.33 13.03
CA LEU A 30 10.81 6.58 13.83
C LEU A 30 9.50 6.37 13.06
N LEU A 31 8.95 7.42 12.46
CA LEU A 31 7.72 7.33 11.67
C LEU A 31 7.92 6.49 10.40
N ALA A 32 9.08 6.57 9.73
CA ALA A 32 9.38 5.75 8.57
C ALA A 32 9.33 4.25 8.89
N VAL A 33 9.93 3.83 9.99
CA VAL A 33 9.90 2.44 10.44
C VAL A 33 8.48 2.02 10.86
N VAL A 34 7.81 2.83 11.66
CA VAL A 34 6.46 2.52 12.19
C VAL A 34 5.42 2.46 11.07
N PHE A 35 5.36 3.47 10.20
CA PHE A 35 4.42 3.49 9.10
C PHE A 35 4.76 2.46 8.02
N GLY A 36 6.05 2.24 7.76
CA GLY A 36 6.51 1.17 6.88
C GLY A 36 6.03 -0.20 7.36
N ALA A 37 6.21 -0.51 8.64
CA ALA A 37 5.75 -1.76 9.23
C ALA A 37 4.21 -1.88 9.22
N ALA A 38 3.49 -0.83 9.64
CA ALA A 38 2.03 -0.81 9.67
C ALA A 38 1.43 -0.97 8.26
N ASN A 39 2.00 -0.28 7.27
CA ASN A 39 1.54 -0.37 5.88
C ASN A 39 1.88 -1.73 5.25
N ALA A 40 3.03 -2.33 5.61
CA ALA A 40 3.37 -3.69 5.20
C ALA A 40 2.33 -4.70 5.73
N TYR A 41 2.00 -4.64 7.02
CA TYR A 41 0.98 -5.50 7.61
C TYR A 41 -0.38 -5.34 6.91
N LEU A 42 -0.87 -4.11 6.81
CA LEU A 42 -2.19 -3.84 6.22
C LEU A 42 -2.22 -4.17 4.72
N GLY A 43 -1.20 -3.77 3.97
CA GLY A 43 -1.14 -4.00 2.53
C GLY A 43 -1.04 -5.48 2.16
N LEU A 44 -0.34 -6.29 2.95
CA LEU A 44 -0.32 -7.75 2.80
C LEU A 44 -1.67 -8.39 3.10
N ARG A 45 -2.43 -7.80 4.01
CA ARG A 45 -3.74 -8.30 4.39
C ARG A 45 -4.82 -7.92 3.37
N VAL A 46 -4.87 -6.66 2.96
CA VAL A 46 -5.94 -6.08 2.13
C VAL A 46 -5.60 -6.08 0.63
N GLY A 47 -4.31 -6.20 0.29
CA GLY A 47 -3.83 -6.11 -1.10
C GLY A 47 -3.76 -4.69 -1.65
N MET A 48 -3.91 -3.69 -0.79
CA MET A 48 -3.84 -2.26 -1.13
C MET A 48 -3.07 -1.51 -0.05
N THR A 49 -2.41 -0.44 -0.45
CA THR A 49 -1.68 0.45 0.45
C THR A 49 -2.36 1.82 0.53
N VAL A 50 -2.19 2.52 1.64
CA VAL A 50 -2.76 3.84 1.88
C VAL A 50 -1.65 4.79 2.26
N SER A 51 -1.62 5.98 1.63
CA SER A 51 -0.61 7.00 1.91
C SER A 51 -0.63 7.45 3.37
N ALA A 52 0.55 7.48 3.98
CA ALA A 52 0.77 7.95 5.36
C ALA A 52 1.24 9.40 5.43
N SER A 53 1.38 10.12 4.32
CA SER A 53 1.91 11.50 4.28
C SER A 53 1.10 12.45 5.16
N ILE A 54 -0.24 12.43 5.08
CA ILE A 54 -1.10 13.27 5.91
C ILE A 54 -1.04 12.88 7.39
N PRO A 55 -1.19 11.59 7.80
CA PRO A 55 -0.97 11.17 9.18
C PRO A 55 0.40 11.56 9.72
N ALA A 56 1.47 11.39 8.95
CA ALA A 56 2.82 11.77 9.34
C ALA A 56 2.93 13.29 9.58
N ALA A 57 2.36 14.11 8.70
CA ALA A 57 2.30 15.56 8.87
C ALA A 57 1.56 15.96 10.16
N VAL A 58 0.41 15.37 10.41
CA VAL A 58 -0.40 15.66 11.61
C VAL A 58 0.31 15.24 12.89
N ILE A 59 0.91 14.04 12.92
CA ILE A 59 1.68 13.55 14.09
C ILE A 59 2.90 14.43 14.32
N SER A 60 3.63 14.80 13.26
CA SER A 60 4.81 15.67 13.36
C SER A 60 4.46 17.03 13.96
N MET A 61 3.38 17.66 13.49
CA MET A 61 2.89 18.92 14.08
C MET A 61 2.48 18.76 15.54
N GLY A 62 1.73 17.69 15.85
CA GLY A 62 1.29 17.42 17.23
C GLY A 62 2.47 17.32 18.18
N VAL A 63 3.52 16.58 17.81
CA VAL A 63 4.71 16.41 18.65
C VAL A 63 5.54 17.69 18.69
N ILE A 64 5.90 18.28 17.56
CA ILE A 64 6.78 19.47 17.50
C ILE A 64 6.13 20.67 18.20
N ARG A 65 4.84 20.91 17.97
CA ARG A 65 4.16 22.08 18.48
C ARG A 65 3.65 21.91 19.91
N VAL A 66 2.98 20.78 20.20
CA VAL A 66 2.32 20.56 21.50
C VAL A 66 3.30 20.07 22.55
N ILE A 67 4.15 19.10 22.22
CA ILE A 67 5.10 18.49 23.18
C ILE A 67 6.38 19.31 23.28
N MET A 68 6.98 19.66 22.14
CA MET A 68 8.26 20.38 22.11
C MET A 68 8.09 21.90 22.16
N LYS A 69 6.87 22.42 22.03
CA LYS A 69 6.52 23.86 22.03
C LYS A 69 7.34 24.70 21.02
N LYS A 70 7.69 24.08 19.88
CA LYS A 70 8.36 24.75 18.77
C LYS A 70 7.36 25.05 17.66
N ASN A 71 7.52 26.19 16.99
CA ASN A 71 6.73 26.55 15.81
C ASN A 71 7.63 26.46 14.57
N SER A 72 7.71 25.30 13.95
CA SER A 72 8.57 25.05 12.79
C SER A 72 7.86 24.16 11.76
N ILE A 73 7.15 24.83 10.84
CA ILE A 73 6.41 24.13 9.77
C ILE A 73 7.34 23.34 8.84
N LEU A 74 8.56 23.84 8.57
CA LEU A 74 9.50 23.16 7.70
C LEU A 74 10.16 21.96 8.38
N GLU A 75 10.35 21.96 9.70
CA GLU A 75 10.74 20.76 10.44
C GLU A 75 9.64 19.70 10.38
N SER A 76 8.36 20.11 10.56
CA SER A 76 7.21 19.20 10.43
C SER A 76 7.08 18.62 9.03
N ASN A 77 7.29 19.42 7.99
CA ASN A 77 7.33 18.96 6.62
C ASN A 77 8.45 17.91 6.39
N LEU A 78 9.63 18.14 6.96
CA LEU A 78 10.74 17.19 6.81
C LEU A 78 10.52 15.88 7.58
N VAL A 79 9.89 15.93 8.75
CA VAL A 79 9.45 14.72 9.47
C VAL A 79 8.46 13.92 8.64
N GLN A 80 7.51 14.60 8.01
CA GLN A 80 6.54 13.97 7.12
C GLN A 80 7.24 13.34 5.91
N THR A 81 8.16 14.05 5.25
CA THR A 81 8.94 13.56 4.10
C THR A 81 9.74 12.29 4.46
N ILE A 82 10.46 12.29 5.61
CA ILE A 82 11.21 11.11 6.04
C ILE A 82 10.25 9.96 6.36
N GLY A 83 9.12 10.25 7.01
CA GLY A 83 8.14 9.26 7.44
C GLY A 83 7.39 8.59 6.28
N SER A 84 6.98 9.35 5.27
CA SER A 84 6.26 8.84 4.09
C SER A 84 7.14 7.95 3.20
N ALA A 85 8.43 8.27 3.09
CA ALA A 85 9.39 7.42 2.37
C ALA A 85 9.40 5.98 2.90
N GLY A 86 9.22 5.79 4.23
CA GLY A 86 9.13 4.47 4.83
C GLY A 86 7.89 3.70 4.45
N GLU A 87 6.75 4.36 4.44
CA GLU A 87 5.48 3.78 3.99
C GLU A 87 5.54 3.36 2.52
N SER A 88 6.04 4.23 1.66
CA SER A 88 6.14 3.99 0.22
C SER A 88 7.14 2.90 -0.14
N LEU A 89 8.27 2.81 0.57
CA LEU A 89 9.22 1.71 0.40
C LEU A 89 8.54 0.38 0.74
N ALA A 90 7.82 0.32 1.86
CA ALA A 90 7.08 -0.86 2.26
C ALA A 90 6.02 -1.23 1.22
N ALA A 91 5.26 -0.26 0.69
CA ALA A 91 4.27 -0.47 -0.37
C ALA A 91 4.87 -1.12 -1.62
N GLY A 92 6.04 -0.67 -2.07
CA GLY A 92 6.74 -1.30 -3.19
C GLY A 92 7.25 -2.72 -2.88
N ALA A 93 7.78 -2.93 -1.68
CA ALA A 93 8.38 -4.19 -1.25
C ALA A 93 7.36 -5.33 -1.10
N ILE A 94 6.21 -5.05 -0.47
CA ILE A 94 5.19 -6.08 -0.17
C ILE A 94 4.45 -6.60 -1.41
N PHE A 95 4.51 -5.91 -2.52
CA PHE A 95 3.85 -6.37 -3.75
C PHE A 95 4.61 -7.50 -4.43
N THR A 96 5.89 -7.65 -4.14
CA THR A 96 6.78 -8.58 -4.86
C THR A 96 7.56 -9.50 -3.93
N LEU A 97 8.30 -8.98 -2.94
CA LEU A 97 9.21 -9.76 -2.11
C LEU A 97 8.57 -10.94 -1.35
N PRO A 98 7.30 -10.89 -0.88
CA PRO A 98 6.68 -12.05 -0.25
C PRO A 98 6.54 -13.27 -1.16
N ALA A 99 6.67 -13.12 -2.51
CA ALA A 99 6.72 -14.24 -3.43
C ALA A 99 7.89 -15.21 -3.14
N LEU A 100 9.03 -14.68 -2.66
CA LEU A 100 10.17 -15.50 -2.25
C LEU A 100 9.82 -16.40 -1.05
N PHE A 101 9.10 -15.87 -0.08
CA PHE A 101 8.63 -16.64 1.09
C PHE A 101 7.57 -17.68 0.69
N LEU A 102 6.70 -17.35 -0.26
CA LEU A 102 5.72 -18.31 -0.79
C LEU A 102 6.40 -19.49 -1.47
N TRP A 103 7.46 -19.25 -2.25
CA TRP A 103 8.27 -20.34 -2.84
C TRP A 103 9.02 -21.16 -1.80
N ALA A 104 9.53 -20.50 -0.74
CA ALA A 104 10.17 -21.20 0.36
C ALA A 104 9.17 -22.09 1.14
N ALA A 105 7.96 -21.61 1.38
CA ALA A 105 6.89 -22.38 2.03
C ALA A 105 6.46 -23.59 1.19
N GLU A 106 6.58 -23.51 -0.15
CA GLU A 106 6.34 -24.63 -1.08
C GLU A 106 7.54 -25.59 -1.21
N GLY A 107 8.64 -25.33 -0.50
CA GLY A 107 9.86 -26.15 -0.56
C GLY A 107 10.63 -26.02 -1.88
N LYS A 108 10.37 -25.00 -2.69
CA LYS A 108 11.03 -24.78 -3.99
C LYS A 108 12.40 -24.11 -3.84
N MET A 109 12.60 -23.36 -2.77
CA MET A 109 13.84 -22.66 -2.44
C MET A 109 14.00 -22.47 -0.94
N ASP A 110 15.20 -22.10 -0.49
CA ASP A 110 15.40 -21.65 0.88
C ASP A 110 14.75 -20.29 1.14
N LYS A 111 14.43 -19.97 2.40
CA LYS A 111 13.93 -18.64 2.75
C LYS A 111 14.94 -17.58 2.33
N PRO A 112 14.46 -16.45 1.74
CA PRO A 112 15.36 -15.37 1.34
C PRO A 112 16.11 -14.84 2.56
N SER A 113 17.38 -14.49 2.41
CA SER A 113 18.13 -13.94 3.55
C SER A 113 17.67 -12.52 3.90
N ILE A 114 17.80 -12.14 5.17
CA ILE A 114 17.53 -10.76 5.61
C ILE A 114 18.35 -9.76 4.78
N LEU A 115 19.60 -10.10 4.47
CA LEU A 115 20.48 -9.25 3.68
C LEU A 115 20.00 -9.09 2.24
N GLU A 116 19.50 -10.16 1.60
CA GLU A 116 18.95 -10.14 0.26
C GLU A 116 17.77 -9.16 0.16
N ILE A 117 16.79 -9.28 1.05
CA ILE A 117 15.62 -8.39 1.09
C ILE A 117 16.06 -6.94 1.36
N THR A 118 16.96 -6.74 2.33
CA THR A 118 17.45 -5.41 2.71
C THR A 118 18.15 -4.72 1.54
N VAL A 119 19.01 -5.44 0.83
CA VAL A 119 19.77 -4.88 -0.30
C VAL A 119 18.85 -4.54 -1.46
N ILE A 120 17.91 -5.41 -1.80
CA ILE A 120 16.88 -5.13 -2.83
C ILE A 120 16.08 -3.88 -2.47
N ALA A 121 15.62 -3.78 -1.22
CA ALA A 121 14.83 -2.65 -0.74
C ALA A 121 15.62 -1.34 -0.75
N LEU A 122 16.86 -1.35 -0.28
CA LEU A 122 17.74 -0.17 -0.26
C LEU A 122 18.07 0.31 -1.68
N ILE A 123 18.42 -0.59 -2.58
CA ILE A 123 18.74 -0.22 -3.96
C ILE A 123 17.50 0.35 -4.65
N GLY A 124 16.34 -0.31 -4.53
CA GLY A 124 15.10 0.18 -5.11
C GLY A 124 14.70 1.55 -4.57
N GLY A 125 14.75 1.73 -3.26
CA GLY A 125 14.41 2.99 -2.62
C GLY A 125 15.37 4.13 -2.98
N LEU A 126 16.67 3.90 -2.93
CA LEU A 126 17.68 4.90 -3.30
C LEU A 126 17.57 5.30 -4.77
N LEU A 127 17.44 4.33 -5.69
CA LEU A 127 17.22 4.61 -7.11
C LEU A 127 15.94 5.41 -7.34
N GLY A 128 14.86 5.13 -6.60
CA GLY A 128 13.58 5.87 -6.69
C GLY A 128 13.77 7.36 -6.40
N VAL A 129 14.42 7.69 -5.29
CA VAL A 129 14.74 9.08 -4.94
C VAL A 129 15.65 9.71 -5.99
N LEU A 130 16.75 9.03 -6.35
CA LEU A 130 17.75 9.56 -7.29
C LEU A 130 17.17 9.82 -8.68
N PHE A 131 16.26 8.97 -9.18
CA PHE A 131 15.58 9.18 -10.45
C PHE A 131 14.57 10.32 -10.41
N MET A 132 13.97 10.61 -9.25
CA MET A 132 13.02 11.71 -9.12
C MET A 132 13.70 13.09 -9.11
N VAL A 133 14.91 13.22 -8.56
CA VAL A 133 15.60 14.51 -8.44
C VAL A 133 15.70 15.28 -9.76
N PRO A 134 16.17 14.70 -10.88
CA PRO A 134 16.23 15.40 -12.17
C PRO A 134 14.85 15.78 -12.72
N LEU A 135 13.80 15.08 -12.32
CA LEU A 135 12.42 15.32 -12.77
C LEU A 135 11.73 16.46 -12.00
N ARG A 136 12.21 16.82 -10.81
CA ARG A 136 11.57 17.81 -9.94
C ARG A 136 11.25 19.13 -10.63
N ASN A 137 12.25 19.72 -11.28
CA ASN A 137 12.05 21.02 -11.94
C ASN A 137 11.00 20.95 -13.04
N ALA A 138 10.99 19.85 -13.81
CA ALA A 138 10.04 19.62 -14.89
C ALA A 138 8.61 19.45 -14.35
N LEU A 139 8.41 18.53 -13.38
CA LEU A 139 7.10 18.09 -12.95
C LEU A 139 6.50 18.99 -11.85
N ILE A 140 7.32 19.45 -10.90
CA ILE A 140 6.82 20.20 -9.72
C ILE A 140 6.78 21.71 -10.01
N VAL A 141 7.83 22.25 -10.67
CA VAL A 141 7.94 23.69 -10.87
C VAL A 141 7.25 24.15 -12.15
N ARG A 142 7.65 23.58 -13.30
CA ARG A 142 7.13 24.03 -14.61
C ARG A 142 5.69 23.62 -14.85
N GLU A 143 5.31 22.42 -14.41
CA GLU A 143 3.93 21.91 -14.55
C GLU A 143 3.07 22.19 -13.29
N HIS A 144 3.44 23.15 -12.45
CA HIS A 144 2.71 23.49 -11.22
C HIS A 144 1.20 23.74 -11.45
N GLY A 145 0.82 24.41 -12.53
CA GLY A 145 -0.59 24.66 -12.88
C GLY A 145 -1.31 23.50 -13.57
N VAL A 146 -0.57 22.44 -13.96
CA VAL A 146 -1.11 21.28 -14.70
C VAL A 146 -1.20 20.05 -13.81
N LEU A 147 -0.21 19.85 -12.94
CA LEU A 147 -0.15 18.73 -12.02
C LEU A 147 -0.51 19.19 -10.60
N PRO A 148 -1.73 18.84 -10.12
CA PRO A 148 -2.21 19.28 -8.81
C PRO A 148 -1.48 18.62 -7.64
N TYR A 149 -0.97 17.40 -7.80
CA TYR A 149 -0.40 16.59 -6.70
C TYR A 149 -1.33 16.58 -5.48
N PRO A 150 -2.49 15.90 -5.56
CA PRO A 150 -3.59 16.09 -4.62
C PRO A 150 -3.20 15.81 -3.17
N GLU A 151 -2.42 14.78 -2.90
CA GLU A 151 -1.99 14.43 -1.54
C GLU A 151 -0.92 15.40 -1.02
N GLY A 152 0.06 15.76 -1.85
CA GLY A 152 1.08 16.75 -1.49
C GLY A 152 0.48 18.14 -1.22
N THR A 153 -0.52 18.54 -2.00
CA THR A 153 -1.26 19.77 -1.78
C THR A 153 -2.07 19.71 -0.49
N ALA A 154 -2.82 18.63 -0.27
CA ALA A 154 -3.57 18.43 0.98
C ALA A 154 -2.65 18.38 2.21
N CYS A 155 -1.47 17.76 2.09
CA CYS A 155 -0.48 17.74 3.15
C CYS A 155 0.03 19.15 3.50
N ALA A 156 0.31 19.99 2.49
CA ALA A 156 0.68 21.38 2.69
C ALA A 156 -0.43 22.17 3.39
N GLU A 157 -1.69 22.00 2.95
CA GLU A 157 -2.86 22.63 3.58
C GLU A 157 -3.03 22.22 5.04
N VAL A 158 -2.83 20.94 5.36
CA VAL A 158 -2.89 20.43 6.73
C VAL A 158 -1.79 21.05 7.60
N LEU A 159 -0.56 21.14 7.09
CA LEU A 159 0.56 21.77 7.79
C LEU A 159 0.30 23.26 8.05
N LEU A 160 -0.25 23.98 7.07
CA LEU A 160 -0.63 25.39 7.21
C LEU A 160 -1.76 25.59 8.23
N ALA A 161 -2.83 24.78 8.12
CA ALA A 161 -3.94 24.83 9.09
C ALA A 161 -3.49 24.47 10.51
N GLY A 162 -2.50 23.61 10.64
CA GLY A 162 -1.88 23.27 11.92
C GLY A 162 -1.13 24.45 12.54
N GLU A 163 -0.49 25.31 11.74
CA GLU A 163 0.19 26.51 12.21
C GLU A 163 -0.80 27.54 12.77
N GLU A 164 -2.00 27.61 12.21
CA GLU A 164 -3.09 28.47 12.69
C GLU A 164 -3.84 27.94 13.93
N GLY A 165 -3.48 26.78 14.47
CA GLY A 165 -4.08 26.23 15.71
C GLY A 165 -5.19 25.19 15.51
N GLY A 166 -5.25 24.53 14.36
CA GLY A 166 -6.30 23.57 14.01
C GLY A 166 -6.37 22.29 14.86
N ALA A 167 -7.59 21.76 15.07
CA ALA A 167 -7.91 20.59 15.90
C ALA A 167 -7.64 19.23 15.22
N ASN A 168 -6.95 19.19 14.08
CA ASN A 168 -6.86 18.00 13.24
C ASN A 168 -5.99 16.88 13.84
N ALA A 169 -4.93 17.24 14.58
CA ALA A 169 -4.05 16.26 15.24
C ALA A 169 -4.81 15.36 16.21
N SER A 170 -5.71 15.92 17.03
CA SER A 170 -6.49 15.15 18.01
C SER A 170 -7.36 14.07 17.37
N THR A 171 -7.84 14.30 16.15
CA THR A 171 -8.67 13.32 15.41
C THR A 171 -7.87 12.11 14.96
N VAL A 172 -6.66 12.32 14.43
CA VAL A 172 -5.75 11.24 14.03
C VAL A 172 -5.29 10.44 15.25
N PHE A 173 -4.87 11.11 16.33
CA PHE A 173 -4.47 10.42 17.56
C PHE A 173 -5.63 9.66 18.23
N ALA A 174 -6.86 10.19 18.16
CA ALA A 174 -8.03 9.46 18.64
C ALA A 174 -8.26 8.18 17.81
N GLY A 175 -8.18 8.27 16.47
CA GLY A 175 -8.26 7.11 15.58
C GLY A 175 -7.20 6.07 15.91
N LEU A 176 -5.94 6.50 16.05
CA LEU A 176 -4.81 5.64 16.38
C LEU A 176 -5.01 4.92 17.72
N GLY A 177 -5.34 5.64 18.79
CA GLY A 177 -5.51 5.05 20.12
C GLY A 177 -6.71 4.12 20.19
N ILE A 178 -7.84 4.50 19.61
CA ILE A 178 -9.07 3.72 19.61
C ILE A 178 -8.90 2.43 18.80
N ALA A 179 -8.40 2.51 17.58
CA ALA A 179 -8.22 1.32 16.74
C ALA A 179 -7.14 0.38 17.28
N GLY A 180 -6.06 0.93 17.85
CA GLY A 180 -5.07 0.13 18.56
C GLY A 180 -5.68 -0.63 19.75
N ALA A 181 -6.51 0.03 20.55
CA ALA A 181 -7.21 -0.61 21.67
C ALA A 181 -8.16 -1.72 21.18
N PHE A 182 -8.97 -1.47 20.14
CA PHE A 182 -9.84 -2.50 19.56
C PHE A 182 -9.04 -3.68 19.01
N LYS A 183 -7.96 -3.45 18.28
CA LYS A 183 -7.09 -4.51 17.77
C LYS A 183 -6.51 -5.37 18.89
N PHE A 184 -6.04 -4.73 19.97
CA PHE A 184 -5.51 -5.45 21.13
C PHE A 184 -6.59 -6.26 21.86
N ILE A 185 -7.82 -5.72 21.98
CA ILE A 185 -8.95 -6.41 22.60
C ILE A 185 -9.38 -7.63 21.77
N ILE A 186 -9.47 -7.47 20.43
CA ILE A 186 -9.97 -8.51 19.52
C ILE A 186 -8.93 -9.62 19.36
N ASP A 187 -7.71 -9.28 18.95
CA ASP A 187 -6.70 -10.27 18.56
C ASP A 187 -5.67 -10.58 19.66
N GLY A 188 -5.40 -9.63 20.55
CA GLY A 188 -4.50 -9.83 21.68
C GLY A 188 -5.18 -10.58 22.83
N LEU A 189 -6.22 -10.01 23.37
CA LEU A 189 -6.98 -10.61 24.49
C LEU A 189 -8.01 -11.64 24.03
N LYS A 190 -8.38 -11.64 22.76
CA LYS A 190 -9.39 -12.51 22.13
C LYS A 190 -10.72 -12.56 22.88
N LEU A 191 -11.19 -11.37 23.33
CA LEU A 191 -12.43 -11.25 24.09
C LEU A 191 -13.67 -11.53 23.24
N VAL A 192 -13.62 -11.27 21.94
CA VAL A 192 -14.68 -11.53 20.96
C VAL A 192 -14.06 -12.08 19.68
N PRO A 193 -14.77 -12.92 18.92
CA PRO A 193 -14.33 -13.35 17.60
C PRO A 193 -14.06 -12.16 16.67
N SER A 194 -12.99 -12.24 15.90
CA SER A 194 -12.61 -11.22 14.91
C SER A 194 -13.49 -11.22 13.67
N GLU A 195 -14.29 -12.28 13.50
CA GLU A 195 -15.17 -12.50 12.35
C GLU A 195 -16.55 -12.97 12.78
N ILE A 196 -17.53 -12.57 12.00
CA ILE A 196 -18.91 -13.04 12.12
C ILE A 196 -19.20 -13.79 10.82
N ASN A 197 -19.48 -15.10 10.93
CA ASN A 197 -19.74 -15.96 9.78
C ASN A 197 -21.14 -16.56 9.87
N ILE A 198 -21.87 -16.52 8.75
CA ILE A 198 -23.20 -17.10 8.61
C ILE A 198 -23.15 -18.11 7.47
N ARG A 199 -23.23 -19.39 7.81
CA ARG A 199 -23.31 -20.48 6.83
C ARG A 199 -24.74 -20.68 6.35
N VAL A 200 -24.91 -20.72 5.03
CA VAL A 200 -26.22 -20.97 4.42
C VAL A 200 -26.41 -22.50 4.33
N LYS A 201 -27.23 -23.06 5.22
CA LYS A 201 -27.50 -24.51 5.28
C LYS A 201 -28.01 -25.02 3.93
N GLY A 202 -27.42 -26.12 3.44
CA GLY A 202 -27.82 -26.77 2.17
C GLY A 202 -27.36 -26.11 0.89
N TYR A 203 -26.69 -24.92 0.99
CA TYR A 203 -26.20 -24.18 -0.18
C TYR A 203 -24.68 -24.20 -0.33
N ALA A 204 -23.96 -24.60 0.71
CA ALA A 204 -22.50 -24.56 0.80
C ALA A 204 -21.88 -23.15 0.63
N GLY A 205 -22.68 -22.09 0.76
CA GLY A 205 -22.24 -20.70 0.76
C GLY A 205 -22.05 -20.16 2.17
N GLU A 206 -21.14 -19.22 2.31
CA GLU A 206 -20.86 -18.53 3.56
C GLU A 206 -20.78 -17.03 3.31
N ILE A 207 -21.42 -16.24 4.19
CA ILE A 207 -21.32 -14.79 4.21
C ILE A 207 -20.95 -14.33 5.62
N GLY A 208 -20.14 -13.31 5.72
CA GLY A 208 -19.68 -12.80 7.00
C GLY A 208 -19.02 -11.45 6.89
N THR A 209 -18.53 -10.95 8.01
CA THR A 209 -17.74 -9.72 8.06
C THR A 209 -16.65 -9.83 9.12
N GLN A 210 -15.50 -9.29 8.82
CA GLN A 210 -14.48 -8.99 9.83
C GLN A 210 -14.89 -7.72 10.58
N ILE A 211 -14.40 -7.57 11.81
CA ILE A 211 -14.76 -6.44 12.68
C ILE A 211 -13.54 -5.53 12.94
N TYR A 212 -12.69 -5.34 11.95
CA TYR A 212 -11.44 -4.58 12.08
C TYR A 212 -11.60 -3.12 11.70
N PRO A 213 -11.18 -2.17 12.58
CA PRO A 213 -11.24 -0.74 12.30
C PRO A 213 -10.46 -0.32 11.06
N ALA A 214 -9.23 -0.85 10.87
CA ALA A 214 -8.41 -0.49 9.71
C ALA A 214 -8.99 -0.98 8.40
N VAL A 215 -9.51 -2.21 8.36
CA VAL A 215 -10.14 -2.79 7.15
C VAL A 215 -11.36 -1.96 6.74
N MET A 216 -12.21 -1.58 7.70
CA MET A 216 -13.34 -0.68 7.45
C MET A 216 -12.87 0.71 6.98
N SER A 217 -11.78 1.23 7.58
CA SER A 217 -11.20 2.52 7.20
C SER A 217 -10.68 2.54 5.77
N VAL A 218 -10.08 1.45 5.29
CA VAL A 218 -9.71 1.30 3.87
C VAL A 218 -10.92 1.49 2.98
N GLY A 219 -12.05 0.87 3.32
CA GLY A 219 -13.31 1.04 2.57
C GLY A 219 -13.81 2.49 2.55
N TYR A 220 -13.70 3.19 3.68
CA TYR A 220 -14.05 4.60 3.78
C TYR A 220 -13.16 5.47 2.89
N ILE A 221 -11.84 5.25 2.92
CA ILE A 221 -10.84 6.01 2.15
C ILE A 221 -10.97 5.74 0.65
N CYS A 222 -11.04 4.47 0.24
CA CYS A 222 -11.20 4.08 -1.17
C CYS A 222 -12.55 4.50 -1.76
N GLY A 223 -13.55 4.65 -0.90
CA GLY A 223 -14.87 5.10 -1.27
C GLY A 223 -15.82 4.00 -1.77
N PRO A 224 -17.12 4.35 -1.95
CA PRO A 224 -18.18 3.37 -2.17
C PRO A 224 -18.03 2.59 -3.47
N ARG A 225 -17.49 3.19 -4.52
CA ARG A 225 -17.30 2.53 -5.82
C ARG A 225 -16.34 1.36 -5.75
N ILE A 226 -15.13 1.59 -5.27
CA ILE A 226 -14.08 0.56 -5.16
C ILE A 226 -14.51 -0.53 -4.20
N SER A 227 -15.04 -0.15 -3.02
CA SER A 227 -15.57 -1.08 -2.04
C SER A 227 -16.65 -2.00 -2.60
N SER A 228 -17.57 -1.46 -3.43
CA SER A 228 -18.62 -2.26 -4.05
C SER A 228 -18.10 -3.26 -5.09
N TYR A 229 -17.06 -2.90 -5.85
CA TYR A 229 -16.45 -3.82 -6.81
C TYR A 229 -15.71 -4.96 -6.10
N MET A 230 -14.99 -4.67 -5.02
CA MET A 230 -14.35 -5.70 -4.20
C MET A 230 -15.40 -6.62 -3.57
N PHE A 231 -16.48 -6.07 -3.01
CA PHE A 231 -17.55 -6.86 -2.42
C PHE A 231 -18.28 -7.74 -3.45
N ALA A 232 -18.52 -7.22 -4.67
CA ALA A 232 -19.09 -8.01 -5.76
C ALA A 232 -18.21 -9.21 -6.14
N GLY A 233 -16.88 -9.03 -6.18
CA GLY A 233 -15.94 -10.14 -6.36
C GLY A 233 -16.04 -11.18 -5.26
N GLY A 234 -16.15 -10.74 -4.00
CA GLY A 234 -16.36 -11.61 -2.83
C GLY A 234 -17.68 -12.40 -2.90
N ILE A 235 -18.78 -11.76 -3.32
CA ILE A 235 -20.07 -12.43 -3.53
C ILE A 235 -19.93 -13.53 -4.60
N ILE A 236 -19.30 -13.24 -5.73
CA ILE A 236 -19.13 -14.22 -6.81
C ILE A 236 -18.31 -15.40 -6.32
N SER A 237 -17.21 -15.18 -5.62
CA SER A 237 -16.36 -16.28 -5.13
C SER A 237 -17.04 -17.12 -4.05
N TRP A 238 -17.63 -16.49 -3.04
CA TRP A 238 -18.13 -17.19 -1.84
C TRP A 238 -19.59 -17.64 -1.92
N LEU A 239 -20.42 -16.97 -2.71
CA LEU A 239 -21.84 -17.30 -2.84
C LEU A 239 -22.20 -17.90 -4.21
N VAL A 240 -21.28 -17.92 -5.18
CA VAL A 240 -21.54 -18.56 -6.49
C VAL A 240 -20.53 -19.67 -6.76
N LEU A 241 -19.23 -19.35 -6.78
CA LEU A 241 -18.20 -20.33 -7.19
C LEU A 241 -18.00 -21.44 -6.16
N ILE A 242 -17.86 -21.12 -4.85
CA ILE A 242 -17.71 -22.15 -3.82
C ILE A 242 -18.92 -23.09 -3.78
N PRO A 243 -20.17 -22.60 -3.70
CA PRO A 243 -21.34 -23.48 -3.79
C PRO A 243 -21.38 -24.32 -5.05
N ALA A 244 -21.07 -23.76 -6.21
CA ALA A 244 -21.04 -24.50 -7.47
C ALA A 244 -20.00 -25.62 -7.44
N ILE A 245 -18.78 -25.35 -6.96
CA ILE A 245 -17.70 -26.35 -6.84
C ILE A 245 -18.14 -27.49 -5.90
N VAL A 246 -18.73 -27.17 -4.74
CA VAL A 246 -19.13 -28.16 -3.74
C VAL A 246 -20.36 -28.97 -4.21
N LEU A 247 -21.39 -28.31 -4.73
CA LEU A 247 -22.65 -28.97 -5.09
C LEU A 247 -22.52 -29.87 -6.32
N PHE A 248 -21.69 -29.48 -7.30
CA PHE A 248 -21.54 -30.23 -8.55
C PHE A 248 -20.27 -31.07 -8.61
N GLY A 249 -19.29 -30.85 -7.73
CA GLY A 249 -18.00 -31.53 -7.73
C GLY A 249 -17.69 -32.35 -6.47
N SER A 250 -18.69 -32.62 -5.60
CA SER A 250 -18.48 -33.23 -4.26
C SER A 250 -17.59 -34.47 -4.28
N ASP A 251 -17.81 -35.36 -5.25
CA ASP A 251 -17.10 -36.67 -5.34
C ASP A 251 -15.78 -36.57 -6.15
N LEU A 252 -15.48 -35.41 -6.71
CA LEU A 252 -14.30 -35.22 -7.55
C LEU A 252 -13.09 -34.79 -6.73
N THR A 253 -11.94 -35.33 -7.05
CA THR A 253 -10.63 -34.86 -6.58
C THR A 253 -9.96 -34.14 -7.75
N LEU A 254 -9.98 -32.82 -7.75
CA LEU A 254 -9.40 -31.98 -8.80
C LEU A 254 -8.11 -31.33 -8.31
N TYR A 255 -7.06 -31.35 -9.13
CA TYR A 255 -5.83 -30.62 -8.85
C TYR A 255 -6.11 -29.10 -8.75
N PRO A 256 -5.59 -28.42 -7.72
CA PRO A 256 -4.58 -28.81 -6.73
C PRO A 256 -5.14 -29.41 -5.42
N GLY A 257 -6.44 -29.68 -5.31
CA GLY A 257 -6.99 -30.35 -4.14
C GLY A 257 -6.41 -31.77 -3.96
N THR A 258 -6.25 -32.20 -2.72
CA THR A 258 -5.62 -33.46 -2.34
C THR A 258 -6.63 -34.53 -1.90
N ALA A 259 -7.90 -34.16 -1.74
CA ALA A 259 -9.01 -35.01 -1.32
C ALA A 259 -10.27 -34.66 -2.13
N PRO A 260 -11.32 -35.53 -2.09
CA PRO A 260 -12.63 -35.17 -2.66
C PRO A 260 -13.15 -33.85 -2.13
N ILE A 261 -13.74 -33.04 -3.01
CA ILE A 261 -14.20 -31.67 -2.68
C ILE A 261 -15.19 -31.69 -1.51
N GLY A 262 -16.10 -32.68 -1.47
CA GLY A 262 -17.06 -32.82 -0.38
C GLY A 262 -16.41 -33.11 0.97
N GLU A 263 -15.34 -33.91 1.02
CA GLU A 263 -14.58 -34.19 2.24
C GLU A 263 -13.79 -32.93 2.68
N MET A 264 -13.19 -32.22 1.74
CA MET A 264 -12.50 -30.96 2.04
C MET A 264 -13.47 -29.91 2.61
N PHE A 265 -14.68 -29.83 2.05
CA PHE A 265 -15.71 -28.91 2.56
C PHE A 265 -16.25 -29.36 3.94
N ALA A 266 -16.43 -30.66 4.16
CA ALA A 266 -16.89 -31.19 5.43
C ALA A 266 -15.88 -30.94 6.58
N SER A 267 -14.59 -31.03 6.29
CA SER A 267 -13.52 -30.84 7.30
C SER A 267 -13.14 -29.36 7.52
N GLY A 268 -13.08 -28.54 6.46
CA GLY A 268 -12.56 -27.16 6.51
C GLY A 268 -13.52 -26.08 6.03
N GLY A 269 -14.78 -26.44 5.69
CA GLY A 269 -15.78 -25.47 5.23
C GLY A 269 -15.42 -24.76 3.91
N ALA A 270 -16.00 -23.57 3.74
CA ALA A 270 -15.76 -22.73 2.56
C ALA A 270 -14.30 -22.31 2.42
N SER A 271 -13.58 -22.11 3.53
CA SER A 271 -12.16 -21.73 3.57
C SER A 271 -11.25 -22.79 2.93
N ALA A 272 -11.53 -24.09 3.10
CA ALA A 272 -10.75 -25.15 2.45
C ALA A 272 -10.90 -25.11 0.92
N ILE A 273 -12.11 -24.84 0.43
CA ILE A 273 -12.40 -24.71 -1.01
C ILE A 273 -11.78 -23.42 -1.56
N TRP A 274 -11.86 -22.32 -0.80
CA TRP A 274 -11.18 -21.08 -1.14
C TRP A 274 -9.67 -21.29 -1.29
N GLY A 275 -9.02 -21.92 -0.33
CA GLY A 275 -7.57 -22.13 -0.34
C GLY A 275 -7.10 -23.04 -1.50
N SER A 276 -7.90 -24.05 -1.88
CA SER A 276 -7.51 -25.01 -2.91
C SER A 276 -7.90 -24.59 -4.33
N TYR A 277 -8.98 -23.83 -4.52
CA TYR A 277 -9.52 -23.52 -5.86
C TYR A 277 -9.70 -22.02 -6.11
N ILE A 278 -10.42 -21.32 -5.24
CA ILE A 278 -10.80 -19.93 -5.47
C ILE A 278 -9.58 -19.00 -5.52
N ARG A 279 -8.57 -19.29 -4.73
CA ARG A 279 -7.32 -18.52 -4.70
C ARG A 279 -6.63 -18.51 -6.07
N TYR A 280 -6.64 -19.61 -6.81
CA TYR A 280 -6.09 -19.70 -8.18
C TYR A 280 -6.97 -18.99 -9.21
N ILE A 281 -8.30 -19.09 -9.05
CA ILE A 281 -9.24 -18.32 -9.88
C ILE A 281 -9.04 -16.82 -9.66
N GLY A 282 -9.00 -16.37 -8.40
CA GLY A 282 -8.76 -14.98 -8.04
C GLY A 282 -7.42 -14.46 -8.54
N ALA A 283 -6.36 -15.28 -8.42
CA ALA A 283 -5.04 -14.91 -8.91
C ALA A 283 -5.00 -14.83 -10.46
N GLY A 284 -5.71 -15.72 -11.17
CA GLY A 284 -5.91 -15.61 -12.62
C GLY A 284 -6.64 -14.31 -13.02
N ALA A 285 -7.69 -13.95 -12.25
CA ALA A 285 -8.40 -12.70 -12.45
C ALA A 285 -7.52 -11.47 -12.17
N LEU A 286 -6.67 -11.51 -11.12
CA LEU A 286 -5.70 -10.47 -10.81
C LEU A 286 -4.68 -10.31 -11.94
N ALA A 287 -4.14 -11.42 -12.47
CA ALA A 287 -3.18 -11.41 -13.57
C ALA A 287 -3.77 -10.75 -14.82
N ALA A 288 -4.97 -11.17 -15.22
CA ALA A 288 -5.68 -10.58 -16.34
C ALA A 288 -6.01 -9.10 -16.08
N GLY A 289 -6.49 -8.76 -14.88
CA GLY A 289 -6.79 -7.39 -14.46
C GLY A 289 -5.56 -6.48 -14.51
N GLY A 290 -4.42 -6.99 -14.05
CA GLY A 290 -3.13 -6.28 -14.11
C GLY A 290 -2.69 -6.02 -15.56
N ILE A 291 -2.77 -7.03 -16.44
CA ILE A 291 -2.42 -6.90 -17.86
C ILE A 291 -3.39 -5.94 -18.56
N ILE A 292 -4.69 -6.05 -18.33
CA ILE A 292 -5.70 -5.15 -18.89
C ILE A 292 -5.44 -3.70 -18.43
N SER A 293 -5.18 -3.51 -17.14
CA SER A 293 -4.85 -2.20 -16.58
C SER A 293 -3.58 -1.61 -17.20
N LEU A 294 -2.55 -2.44 -17.39
CA LEU A 294 -1.32 -2.04 -18.08
C LEU A 294 -1.59 -1.61 -19.52
N ILE A 295 -2.31 -2.44 -20.31
CA ILE A 295 -2.63 -2.12 -21.70
C ILE A 295 -3.39 -0.79 -21.80
N LYS A 296 -4.37 -0.55 -20.94
CA LYS A 296 -5.11 0.70 -20.87
C LYS A 296 -4.25 1.90 -20.49
N SER A 297 -3.31 1.71 -19.59
CA SER A 297 -2.41 2.76 -19.11
C SER A 297 -1.25 3.03 -20.07
N LEU A 298 -0.90 2.10 -20.95
CA LEU A 298 0.27 2.18 -21.83
C LEU A 298 0.31 3.46 -22.70
N PRO A 299 -0.78 3.88 -23.37
CA PRO A 299 -0.77 5.13 -24.14
C PRO A 299 -0.49 6.35 -23.26
N LEU A 300 -1.06 6.38 -22.05
CA LEU A 300 -0.81 7.46 -21.09
C LEU A 300 0.63 7.41 -20.58
N ILE A 301 1.14 6.23 -20.25
CA ILE A 301 2.54 6.00 -19.82
C ILE A 301 3.51 6.55 -20.85
N VAL A 302 3.39 6.15 -22.13
CA VAL A 302 4.27 6.59 -23.22
C VAL A 302 4.18 8.10 -23.44
N ARG A 303 2.97 8.65 -23.43
CA ARG A 303 2.75 10.09 -23.56
C ARG A 303 3.38 10.85 -22.41
N THR A 304 3.14 10.41 -21.17
CA THR A 304 3.66 11.02 -19.95
C THR A 304 5.19 11.04 -19.95
N PHE A 305 5.82 9.92 -20.30
CA PHE A 305 7.27 9.84 -20.40
C PHE A 305 7.84 10.81 -21.45
N ARG A 306 7.23 10.83 -22.64
CA ARG A 306 7.64 11.77 -23.72
C ARG A 306 7.49 13.24 -23.30
N ASP A 307 6.39 13.58 -22.62
CA ASP A 307 6.13 14.95 -22.19
C ASP A 307 7.08 15.35 -21.05
N ALA A 308 7.42 14.44 -20.13
CA ALA A 308 8.44 14.67 -19.11
C ALA A 308 9.83 14.90 -19.71
N LEU A 309 10.25 14.09 -20.70
CA LEU A 309 11.52 14.30 -21.39
C LEU A 309 11.58 15.64 -22.13
N LYS A 310 10.49 16.07 -22.76
CA LYS A 310 10.41 17.38 -23.40
C LYS A 310 10.58 18.53 -22.41
N SER A 311 9.96 18.42 -21.23
CA SER A 311 10.04 19.44 -20.19
C SER A 311 11.43 19.53 -19.54
N MET A 312 12.22 18.46 -19.53
CA MET A 312 13.61 18.46 -19.05
C MET A 312 14.55 19.29 -19.93
N ASN A 313 14.29 19.40 -21.23
CA ASN A 313 15.14 20.12 -22.18
C ASN A 313 15.03 21.65 -22.10
N GLY A 314 14.16 22.20 -21.25
CA GLY A 314 14.05 23.64 -21.03
C GLY A 314 15.17 24.18 -20.13
N THR A 315 15.55 25.43 -20.32
CA THR A 315 16.51 26.15 -19.46
C THR A 315 16.04 26.20 -18.00
N LYS A 316 16.94 26.01 -17.04
CA LYS A 316 16.66 26.21 -15.62
C LYS A 316 16.37 27.70 -15.39
N GLU A 317 15.12 28.06 -15.23
CA GLU A 317 14.73 29.37 -14.73
C GLU A 317 14.86 29.35 -13.20
N GLY A 318 15.67 30.25 -12.64
CA GLY A 318 15.78 30.46 -11.21
C GLY A 318 17.22 30.59 -10.74
N GLY A 319 17.54 31.76 -10.18
CA GLY A 319 18.84 32.07 -9.58
C GLY A 319 19.19 31.13 -8.40
N ASN A 320 20.31 31.40 -7.74
CA ASN A 320 20.88 30.62 -6.63
C ASN A 320 20.07 30.76 -5.33
N VAL A 321 18.72 30.58 -5.43
CA VAL A 321 17.78 30.75 -4.32
C VAL A 321 17.59 29.40 -3.61
N ARG A 322 17.43 29.42 -2.30
CA ARG A 322 17.28 28.23 -1.42
C ARG A 322 16.24 27.23 -1.94
N THR A 323 15.11 27.71 -2.40
CA THR A 323 13.98 26.89 -2.89
C THR A 323 14.21 26.23 -4.25
N ASN A 324 15.34 26.54 -4.92
CA ASN A 324 15.74 25.95 -6.20
C ASN A 324 16.99 25.07 -6.12
N GLN A 325 17.50 24.84 -4.89
CA GLN A 325 18.68 24.02 -4.67
C GLN A 325 18.32 22.53 -4.61
N ASP A 326 18.72 21.77 -5.62
CA ASP A 326 18.64 20.31 -5.68
C ASP A 326 19.97 19.67 -5.31
N LEU A 327 19.99 18.35 -5.12
CA LEU A 327 21.22 17.55 -5.04
C LEU A 327 22.02 17.72 -6.33
N ASN A 328 23.35 17.66 -6.20
CA ASN A 328 24.26 17.82 -7.34
C ASN A 328 24.08 16.68 -8.34
N MET A 329 23.80 17.02 -9.61
CA MET A 329 23.56 16.04 -10.67
C MET A 329 24.73 15.06 -10.88
N LYS A 330 25.99 15.52 -10.69
CA LYS A 330 27.16 14.64 -10.79
C LYS A 330 27.15 13.57 -9.71
N ILE A 331 26.77 13.93 -8.47
CA ILE A 331 26.64 12.99 -7.35
C ILE A 331 25.54 11.97 -7.65
N ILE A 332 24.42 12.43 -8.20
CA ILE A 332 23.29 11.56 -8.56
C ILE A 332 23.71 10.52 -9.61
N LEU A 333 24.36 10.95 -10.68
CA LEU A 333 24.79 10.05 -11.75
C LEU A 333 25.83 9.03 -11.26
N VAL A 334 26.78 9.46 -10.42
CA VAL A 334 27.77 8.55 -9.81
C VAL A 334 27.07 7.55 -8.88
N ALA A 335 26.12 8.01 -8.06
CA ALA A 335 25.37 7.13 -7.15
C ALA A 335 24.54 6.09 -7.93
N ILE A 336 23.85 6.50 -9.00
CA ILE A 336 23.11 5.58 -9.87
C ILE A 336 24.05 4.54 -10.49
N ALA A 337 25.22 4.96 -10.99
CA ALA A 337 26.21 4.04 -11.55
C ALA A 337 26.71 3.03 -10.50
N ILE A 338 27.01 3.48 -9.29
CA ILE A 338 27.44 2.60 -8.19
C ILE A 338 26.33 1.61 -7.85
N LEU A 339 25.07 2.06 -7.68
CA LEU A 339 23.95 1.19 -7.36
C LEU A 339 23.70 0.16 -8.47
N THR A 340 23.85 0.55 -9.74
CA THR A 340 23.73 -0.36 -10.88
C THR A 340 24.80 -1.45 -10.85
N ILE A 341 26.05 -1.08 -10.55
CA ILE A 341 27.17 -2.02 -10.40
C ILE A 341 26.91 -2.96 -9.23
N LEU A 342 26.35 -2.46 -8.12
CA LEU A 342 25.99 -3.28 -6.96
C LEU A 342 24.89 -4.30 -7.31
N VAL A 343 23.85 -3.93 -8.08
CA VAL A 343 22.85 -4.89 -8.57
C VAL A 343 23.47 -6.03 -9.33
N TRP A 344 24.50 -5.76 -10.12
CA TRP A 344 25.18 -6.78 -10.93
C TRP A 344 26.14 -7.65 -10.11
N LEU A 345 26.91 -7.03 -9.20
CA LEU A 345 28.03 -7.71 -8.53
C LEU A 345 27.65 -8.38 -7.20
N LEU A 346 26.54 -7.97 -6.57
CA LEU A 346 26.15 -8.52 -5.26
C LEU A 346 25.61 -9.95 -5.39
N PRO A 347 26.22 -10.95 -4.75
CA PRO A 347 25.79 -12.34 -4.85
C PRO A 347 24.40 -12.59 -4.24
N GLN A 348 23.92 -11.67 -3.41
CA GLN A 348 22.59 -11.71 -2.80
C GLN A 348 21.47 -11.39 -3.81
N ILE A 349 21.81 -10.77 -4.94
CA ILE A 349 20.86 -10.45 -5.99
C ILE A 349 21.25 -11.26 -7.23
N PRO A 350 20.53 -12.35 -7.55
CA PRO A 350 20.89 -13.20 -8.69
C PRO A 350 20.48 -12.54 -10.02
N VAL A 351 21.12 -11.41 -10.34
CA VAL A 351 20.82 -10.59 -11.51
C VAL A 351 22.05 -10.45 -12.38
N SER A 352 21.92 -10.81 -13.66
CA SER A 352 22.97 -10.63 -14.67
C SER A 352 23.19 -9.15 -15.00
N LEU A 353 24.28 -8.83 -15.71
CA LEU A 353 24.53 -7.47 -16.23
C LEU A 353 23.34 -6.95 -17.05
N LEU A 354 22.73 -7.80 -17.86
CA LEU A 354 21.53 -7.44 -18.64
C LEU A 354 20.37 -7.07 -17.71
N GLY A 355 20.16 -7.82 -16.62
CA GLY A 355 19.15 -7.50 -15.62
C GLY A 355 19.42 -6.17 -14.90
N ALA A 356 20.68 -5.84 -14.60
CA ALA A 356 21.04 -4.56 -14.02
C ALA A 356 20.76 -3.39 -14.98
N VAL A 357 21.01 -3.57 -16.28
CA VAL A 357 20.64 -2.59 -17.32
C VAL A 357 19.11 -2.41 -17.40
N ILE A 358 18.35 -3.50 -17.33
CA ILE A 358 16.88 -3.46 -17.27
C ILE A 358 16.41 -2.63 -16.05
N VAL A 359 17.01 -2.83 -14.87
CA VAL A 359 16.69 -2.07 -13.65
C VAL A 359 16.85 -0.57 -13.88
N VAL A 360 17.93 -0.12 -14.51
CA VAL A 360 18.15 1.31 -14.73
C VAL A 360 17.17 1.89 -15.76
N ILE A 361 17.00 1.21 -16.89
CA ILE A 361 16.16 1.71 -18.00
C ILE A 361 14.68 1.73 -17.56
N PHE A 362 14.16 0.62 -17.07
CA PHE A 362 12.77 0.54 -16.63
C PHE A 362 12.55 1.29 -15.31
N GLY A 363 13.55 1.32 -14.42
CA GLY A 363 13.50 2.10 -13.19
C GLY A 363 13.31 3.58 -13.49
N PHE A 364 14.13 4.18 -14.36
CA PHE A 364 13.96 5.59 -14.73
C PHE A 364 12.66 5.84 -15.50
N PHE A 365 12.28 4.93 -16.40
CA PHE A 365 11.02 5.01 -17.13
C PHE A 365 9.83 5.02 -16.18
N PHE A 366 9.74 4.05 -15.27
CA PHE A 366 8.62 3.96 -14.35
C PHE A 366 8.67 4.98 -13.21
N ALA A 367 9.84 5.43 -12.78
CA ALA A 367 9.96 6.58 -11.89
C ALA A 367 9.33 7.84 -12.52
N THR A 368 9.62 8.10 -13.79
CA THR A 368 9.07 9.25 -14.53
C THR A 368 7.56 9.14 -14.67
N VAL A 369 7.07 7.96 -15.04
CA VAL A 369 5.63 7.70 -15.20
C VAL A 369 4.90 7.83 -13.87
N SER A 370 5.40 7.15 -12.83
CA SER A 370 4.83 7.16 -11.50
C SER A 370 4.73 8.59 -10.94
N SER A 371 5.83 9.33 -10.96
CA SER A 371 5.87 10.70 -10.45
C SER A 371 4.86 11.63 -11.13
N ARG A 372 4.65 11.48 -12.43
CA ARG A 372 3.66 12.28 -13.16
C ARG A 372 2.23 11.79 -12.93
N MET A 373 2.00 10.47 -12.92
CA MET A 373 0.69 9.88 -12.65
C MET A 373 0.18 10.28 -11.27
N VAL A 374 1.05 10.19 -10.27
CA VAL A 374 0.75 10.62 -8.91
C VAL A 374 0.39 12.11 -8.86
N GLY A 375 1.03 12.93 -9.68
CA GLY A 375 0.68 14.34 -9.82
C GLY A 375 -0.74 14.60 -10.34
N LEU A 376 -1.31 13.65 -11.09
CA LEU A 376 -2.67 13.74 -11.62
C LEU A 376 -3.72 13.07 -10.72
N VAL A 377 -3.42 11.88 -10.19
CA VAL A 377 -4.43 11.01 -9.54
C VAL A 377 -4.16 10.71 -8.06
N GLY A 378 -3.02 11.13 -7.52
CA GLY A 378 -2.59 10.81 -6.16
C GLY A 378 -1.83 9.50 -6.04
N SER A 379 -1.10 9.30 -4.92
CA SER A 379 -0.30 8.10 -4.64
C SER A 379 -1.16 6.85 -4.48
N SER A 380 -2.29 6.98 -3.81
CA SER A 380 -3.24 5.88 -3.56
C SER A 380 -3.84 5.27 -4.84
N ASN A 381 -3.84 6.02 -5.95
CA ASN A 381 -4.32 5.56 -7.27
C ASN A 381 -3.20 5.30 -8.28
N ASN A 382 -1.96 5.30 -7.83
CA ASN A 382 -0.80 5.03 -8.68
C ASN A 382 -0.78 3.56 -9.11
N PRO A 383 -0.70 3.23 -10.41
CA PRO A 383 -0.74 1.85 -10.88
C PRO A 383 0.62 1.12 -10.71
N VAL A 384 1.20 1.17 -9.50
CA VAL A 384 2.52 0.56 -9.20
C VAL A 384 2.49 -0.94 -9.49
N SER A 385 1.42 -1.64 -9.13
CA SER A 385 1.28 -3.07 -9.42
C SER A 385 1.27 -3.36 -10.93
N GLY A 386 0.61 -2.53 -11.74
CA GLY A 386 0.65 -2.65 -13.21
C GLY A 386 2.05 -2.47 -13.79
N MET A 387 2.81 -1.49 -13.28
CA MET A 387 4.20 -1.27 -13.67
C MET A 387 5.10 -2.44 -13.26
N ALA A 388 4.90 -3.00 -12.07
CA ALA A 388 5.61 -4.19 -11.60
C ALA A 388 5.30 -5.43 -12.46
N ILE A 389 4.04 -5.65 -12.82
CA ILE A 389 3.62 -6.76 -13.71
C ILE A 389 4.31 -6.64 -15.08
N ALA A 390 4.29 -5.44 -15.68
CA ALA A 390 4.97 -5.21 -16.96
C ALA A 390 6.46 -5.55 -16.89
N THR A 391 7.12 -5.06 -15.85
CA THR A 391 8.53 -5.35 -15.61
C THR A 391 8.79 -6.82 -15.45
N LEU A 392 8.01 -7.50 -14.60
CA LEU A 392 8.18 -8.93 -14.33
C LEU A 392 7.97 -9.78 -15.58
N LEU A 393 6.94 -9.50 -16.37
CA LEU A 393 6.71 -10.19 -17.63
C LEU A 393 7.91 -10.05 -18.57
N ILE A 394 8.37 -8.83 -18.81
CA ILE A 394 9.49 -8.54 -19.72
C ILE A 394 10.78 -9.16 -19.18
N ALA A 395 11.11 -8.93 -17.90
CA ALA A 395 12.30 -9.49 -17.27
C ALA A 395 12.32 -11.02 -17.31
N THR A 396 11.18 -11.65 -16.96
CA THR A 396 11.07 -13.12 -16.95
C THR A 396 11.24 -13.72 -18.35
N ILE A 397 10.64 -13.10 -19.38
CA ILE A 397 10.78 -13.54 -20.77
C ILE A 397 12.24 -13.41 -21.22
N ILE A 398 12.90 -12.29 -20.90
CA ILE A 398 14.30 -12.05 -21.27
C ILE A 398 15.21 -13.04 -20.55
N LEU A 399 15.05 -13.24 -19.24
CA LEU A 399 15.86 -14.20 -18.48
C LEU A 399 15.68 -15.62 -19.01
N LYS A 400 14.47 -16.05 -19.30
CA LYS A 400 14.20 -17.36 -19.91
C LYS A 400 14.86 -17.50 -21.29
N ALA A 401 14.80 -16.45 -22.13
CA ALA A 401 15.40 -16.44 -23.47
C ALA A 401 16.94 -16.47 -23.42
N THR A 402 17.55 -15.90 -22.39
CA THR A 402 19.01 -15.91 -22.17
C THR A 402 19.53 -17.18 -21.49
N GLY A 403 18.65 -18.14 -21.19
CA GLY A 403 19.01 -19.42 -20.60
C GLY A 403 18.99 -19.44 -19.07
N ASP A 404 18.62 -18.34 -18.44
CA ASP A 404 18.48 -18.23 -16.99
C ASP A 404 17.08 -18.74 -16.59
N SER A 405 16.94 -20.04 -16.46
CA SER A 405 15.67 -20.74 -16.20
C SER A 405 15.68 -21.40 -14.82
N GLY A 406 14.52 -21.91 -14.39
CA GLY A 406 14.37 -22.55 -13.09
C GLY A 406 14.33 -21.54 -11.93
N ILE A 407 14.69 -21.98 -10.73
CA ILE A 407 14.58 -21.19 -9.50
C ILE A 407 15.47 -19.94 -9.54
N HIS A 408 16.69 -20.05 -10.06
CA HIS A 408 17.62 -18.92 -10.16
C HIS A 408 17.05 -17.81 -11.05
N GLY A 409 16.50 -18.15 -12.22
CA GLY A 409 15.82 -17.19 -13.10
C GLY A 409 14.57 -16.58 -12.44
N MET A 410 13.82 -17.37 -11.66
CA MET A 410 12.65 -16.86 -10.90
C MET A 410 13.07 -15.86 -9.81
N GLN A 411 14.14 -16.14 -9.06
CA GLN A 411 14.71 -15.21 -8.08
C GLN A 411 15.23 -13.94 -8.74
N GLY A 412 15.94 -14.05 -9.86
CA GLY A 412 16.40 -12.89 -10.63
C GLY A 412 15.25 -12.02 -11.14
N ALA A 413 14.19 -12.64 -11.65
CA ALA A 413 13.01 -11.91 -12.12
C ALA A 413 12.33 -11.15 -10.98
N ILE A 414 12.11 -11.79 -9.82
CA ILE A 414 11.47 -11.13 -8.67
C ILE A 414 12.37 -10.03 -8.10
N ALA A 415 13.69 -10.19 -8.09
CA ALA A 415 14.61 -9.16 -7.64
C ALA A 415 14.54 -7.92 -8.53
N ILE A 416 14.58 -8.07 -9.86
CA ILE A 416 14.41 -6.98 -10.84
C ILE A 416 13.05 -6.31 -10.63
N GLY A 417 11.97 -7.09 -10.58
CA GLY A 417 10.62 -6.58 -10.40
C GLY A 417 10.43 -5.86 -9.08
N SER A 418 11.05 -6.34 -7.99
CA SER A 418 11.00 -5.71 -6.68
C SER A 418 11.72 -4.37 -6.65
N ILE A 419 12.93 -4.31 -7.20
CA ILE A 419 13.68 -3.05 -7.28
C ILE A 419 12.84 -2.00 -8.05
N ILE A 420 12.28 -2.36 -9.20
CA ILE A 420 11.52 -1.42 -10.03
C ILE A 420 10.18 -1.05 -9.39
N CYS A 421 9.52 -1.99 -8.72
CA CYS A 421 8.29 -1.71 -7.97
C CYS A 421 8.53 -0.68 -6.85
N ILE A 422 9.61 -0.85 -6.10
CA ILE A 422 10.03 0.08 -5.03
C ILE A 422 10.44 1.43 -5.64
N VAL A 423 11.20 1.43 -6.75
CA VAL A 423 11.54 2.65 -7.49
C VAL A 423 10.30 3.45 -7.87
N ALA A 424 9.29 2.79 -8.44
CA ALA A 424 8.06 3.46 -8.86
C ALA A 424 7.26 4.01 -7.67
N ALA A 425 7.18 3.26 -6.58
CA ALA A 425 6.49 3.69 -5.36
C ALA A 425 7.19 4.91 -4.74
N ILE A 426 8.50 4.83 -4.52
CA ILE A 426 9.30 5.90 -3.91
C ILE A 426 9.35 7.15 -4.80
N ALA A 427 9.53 7.02 -6.11
CA ALA A 427 9.54 8.18 -7.00
C ALA A 427 8.19 8.91 -7.00
N GLY A 428 7.09 8.17 -6.94
CA GLY A 428 5.74 8.73 -6.80
C GLY A 428 5.60 9.53 -5.52
N ASP A 429 5.95 8.94 -4.38
CA ASP A 429 5.86 9.56 -3.07
C ASP A 429 6.77 10.79 -2.94
N THR A 430 8.05 10.65 -3.29
CA THR A 430 9.01 11.76 -3.33
C THR A 430 8.47 12.94 -4.16
N SER A 431 7.73 12.69 -5.23
CA SER A 431 7.12 13.75 -6.03
C SER A 431 6.01 14.50 -5.28
N GLN A 432 5.19 13.80 -4.48
CA GLN A 432 4.17 14.42 -3.61
C GLN A 432 4.83 15.27 -2.53
N ASP A 433 5.85 14.75 -1.88
CA ASP A 433 6.55 15.42 -0.80
C ASP A 433 7.31 16.67 -1.28
N LEU A 434 7.95 16.60 -2.43
CA LEU A 434 8.57 17.75 -3.07
C LEU A 434 7.53 18.82 -3.48
N LYS A 435 6.30 18.42 -3.81
CA LYS A 435 5.19 19.36 -4.04
C LYS A 435 4.76 20.02 -2.74
N THR A 436 4.61 19.26 -1.66
CA THR A 436 4.33 19.81 -0.33
C THR A 436 5.37 20.88 0.04
N GLY A 437 6.65 20.53 -0.08
CA GLY A 437 7.73 21.45 0.21
C GLY A 437 7.79 22.66 -0.73
N TYR A 438 7.47 22.49 -2.01
CA TYR A 438 7.37 23.59 -2.97
C TYR A 438 6.30 24.61 -2.53
N LEU A 439 5.14 24.16 -2.10
CA LEU A 439 4.04 25.00 -1.62
C LEU A 439 4.42 25.72 -0.32
N LEU A 440 5.09 25.04 0.59
CA LEU A 440 5.53 25.60 1.87
C LEU A 440 6.79 26.48 1.78
N GLY A 441 7.58 26.34 0.71
CA GLY A 441 8.86 27.00 0.55
C GLY A 441 10.02 26.29 1.25
N ALA A 442 10.01 24.96 1.31
CA ALA A 442 11.09 24.14 1.81
C ALA A 442 12.30 24.12 0.85
N THR A 443 13.45 23.71 1.34
CA THR A 443 14.67 23.50 0.54
C THR A 443 14.65 22.12 -0.09
N PRO A 444 14.51 21.98 -1.43
CA PRO A 444 14.39 20.67 -2.08
C PRO A 444 15.53 19.70 -1.75
N LYS A 445 16.76 20.21 -1.74
CA LYS A 445 17.95 19.44 -1.37
C LYS A 445 17.82 18.79 0.02
N LYS A 446 17.24 19.49 0.99
CA LYS A 446 17.04 18.97 2.35
C LYS A 446 15.95 17.89 2.37
N GLN A 447 14.87 18.07 1.60
CA GLN A 447 13.83 17.05 1.45
C GLN A 447 14.40 15.80 0.76
N GLN A 448 15.15 15.94 -0.33
CA GLN A 448 15.82 14.83 -1.02
C GLN A 448 16.77 14.05 -0.11
N ILE A 449 17.49 14.73 0.78
CA ILE A 449 18.28 14.07 1.84
C ILE A 449 17.38 13.38 2.85
N GLY A 450 16.27 14.00 3.23
CA GLY A 450 15.26 13.40 4.12
C GLY A 450 14.67 12.12 3.55
N GLU A 451 14.31 12.10 2.26
CA GLU A 451 13.86 10.90 1.54
C GLU A 451 14.90 9.77 1.61
N ILE A 452 16.18 10.09 1.33
CA ILE A 452 17.28 9.12 1.43
C ILE A 452 17.39 8.54 2.84
N ILE A 453 17.27 9.38 3.88
CA ILE A 453 17.29 8.94 5.28
C ILE A 453 16.11 8.01 5.57
N GLY A 454 14.90 8.39 5.15
CA GLY A 454 13.68 7.58 5.31
C GLY A 454 13.78 6.22 4.62
N VAL A 455 14.26 6.21 3.38
CA VAL A 455 14.52 5.00 2.58
C VAL A 455 15.53 4.09 3.28
N ILE A 456 16.62 4.62 3.80
CA ILE A 456 17.63 3.82 4.51
C ILE A 456 17.02 3.20 5.78
N ALA A 457 16.31 4.00 6.58
CA ALA A 457 15.68 3.52 7.80
C ALA A 457 14.66 2.40 7.52
N ALA A 458 13.77 2.62 6.56
CA ALA A 458 12.74 1.65 6.19
C ALA A 458 13.32 0.42 5.49
N GLY A 459 14.32 0.59 4.61
CA GLY A 459 14.99 -0.52 3.91
C GLY A 459 15.69 -1.47 4.87
N LEU A 460 16.28 -0.95 5.95
CA LEU A 460 16.86 -1.76 7.01
C LEU A 460 15.80 -2.47 7.86
N ALA A 461 14.63 -1.87 8.03
CA ALA A 461 13.56 -2.42 8.87
C ALA A 461 12.68 -3.42 8.13
N ILE A 462 12.42 -3.24 6.82
CA ILE A 462 11.41 -4.01 6.07
C ILE A 462 11.68 -5.51 6.03
N SER A 463 12.95 -5.91 5.95
CA SER A 463 13.32 -7.33 5.99
C SER A 463 12.90 -7.98 7.31
N GLY A 464 13.19 -7.33 8.43
CA GLY A 464 12.74 -7.77 9.76
C GLY A 464 11.23 -7.83 9.88
N VAL A 465 10.52 -6.85 9.32
CA VAL A 465 9.05 -6.81 9.31
C VAL A 465 8.48 -7.99 8.49
N LEU A 466 9.00 -8.25 7.29
CA LEU A 466 8.54 -9.38 6.47
C LEU A 466 8.80 -10.72 7.14
N TYR A 467 9.98 -10.90 7.73
CA TYR A 467 10.30 -12.10 8.50
C TYR A 467 9.40 -12.29 9.73
N LEU A 468 9.11 -11.21 10.44
CA LEU A 468 8.22 -11.22 11.60
C LEU A 468 6.80 -11.67 11.18
N LEU A 469 6.27 -11.07 10.12
CA LEU A 469 4.92 -11.35 9.63
C LEU A 469 4.79 -12.78 9.07
N ASP A 470 5.80 -13.25 8.33
CA ASP A 470 5.83 -14.63 7.83
C ASP A 470 5.92 -15.63 8.98
N SER A 471 6.74 -15.35 9.99
CA SER A 471 6.90 -16.24 11.16
C SER A 471 5.65 -16.28 12.04
N ALA A 472 4.90 -15.17 12.12
CA ALA A 472 3.70 -15.08 12.93
C ALA A 472 2.50 -15.79 12.29
N TRP A 473 2.28 -15.59 10.98
CA TRP A 473 1.04 -16.04 10.33
C TRP A 473 1.25 -16.70 8.95
N GLY A 474 2.43 -16.54 8.35
CA GLY A 474 2.71 -16.98 6.98
C GLY A 474 2.00 -16.14 5.92
N PHE A 475 2.61 -16.03 4.73
CA PHE A 475 1.98 -15.36 3.59
C PHE A 475 1.07 -16.30 2.80
N GLY A 476 0.06 -15.73 2.15
CA GLY A 476 -0.93 -16.49 1.38
C GLY A 476 -1.95 -17.23 2.26
N THR A 477 -2.05 -16.89 3.55
CA THR A 477 -3.04 -17.41 4.50
C THR A 477 -4.27 -16.50 4.57
N GLU A 478 -5.28 -16.92 5.33
CA GLU A 478 -6.46 -16.06 5.59
C GLU A 478 -6.09 -14.79 6.35
N GLN A 479 -5.10 -14.85 7.25
CA GLN A 479 -4.61 -13.71 8.01
C GLN A 479 -3.79 -12.74 7.16
N LEU A 480 -2.94 -13.26 6.29
CA LEU A 480 -2.08 -12.46 5.39
C LEU A 480 -2.14 -13.00 3.96
N GLY A 481 -3.19 -12.64 3.25
CA GLY A 481 -3.46 -13.11 1.89
C GLY A 481 -2.35 -12.83 0.87
N ALA A 482 -1.63 -11.72 1.02
CA ALA A 482 -0.57 -11.26 0.12
C ALA A 482 -0.95 -11.32 -1.38
N PRO A 483 -2.11 -10.75 -1.80
CA PRO A 483 -2.68 -10.99 -3.12
C PRO A 483 -1.76 -10.53 -4.26
N GLN A 484 -1.07 -9.41 -4.09
CA GLN A 484 -0.16 -8.89 -5.12
C GLN A 484 1.08 -9.78 -5.29
N ALA A 485 1.68 -10.23 -4.19
CA ALA A 485 2.83 -11.13 -4.25
C ALA A 485 2.46 -12.50 -4.84
N MET A 486 1.27 -13.02 -4.53
CA MET A 486 0.74 -14.23 -5.15
C MET A 486 0.57 -14.07 -6.65
N LEU A 487 0.06 -12.92 -7.09
CA LEU A 487 -0.03 -12.57 -8.51
C LEU A 487 1.35 -12.57 -9.19
N MET A 488 2.35 -11.89 -8.58
CA MET A 488 3.70 -11.82 -9.14
C MET A 488 4.35 -13.20 -9.24
N LYS A 489 4.20 -14.02 -8.18
CA LYS A 489 4.61 -15.43 -8.15
C LYS A 489 4.02 -16.21 -9.33
N MET A 490 2.70 -16.11 -9.54
CA MET A 490 2.01 -16.82 -10.62
C MET A 490 2.48 -16.40 -12.02
N ILE A 491 2.72 -15.11 -12.23
CA ILE A 491 3.22 -14.60 -13.53
C ILE A 491 4.57 -15.22 -13.85
N ILE A 492 5.49 -15.22 -12.89
CA ILE A 492 6.83 -15.77 -13.07
C ILE A 492 6.77 -17.28 -13.31
N GLU A 493 6.02 -18.02 -12.49
CA GLU A 493 5.85 -19.47 -12.65
C GLU A 493 5.20 -19.84 -13.99
N GLY A 494 4.19 -19.09 -14.39
CA GLY A 494 3.51 -19.29 -15.67
C GLY A 494 4.43 -19.14 -16.87
N VAL A 495 5.32 -18.17 -16.83
CA VAL A 495 6.31 -17.96 -17.90
C VAL A 495 7.45 -18.97 -17.83
N MET A 496 7.98 -19.27 -16.61
CA MET A 496 9.17 -20.13 -16.44
C MET A 496 8.86 -21.63 -16.55
N ASN A 497 7.86 -22.12 -15.81
CA ASN A 497 7.71 -23.56 -15.51
C ASN A 497 6.48 -24.23 -16.12
N ASN A 498 5.50 -23.50 -16.61
CA ASN A 498 4.20 -24.01 -17.12
C ASN A 498 3.38 -24.89 -16.14
N ASN A 499 3.72 -24.97 -14.85
CA ASN A 499 3.09 -25.86 -13.85
C ASN A 499 2.04 -25.11 -13.01
N LEU A 500 0.98 -24.62 -13.66
CA LEU A 500 -0.14 -23.98 -12.97
C LEU A 500 -1.43 -24.79 -13.17
N PRO A 501 -2.42 -24.70 -12.27
CA PRO A 501 -3.77 -25.21 -12.50
C PRO A 501 -4.48 -24.33 -13.55
N TRP A 502 -4.05 -24.44 -14.80
CA TRP A 502 -4.44 -23.57 -15.91
C TRP A 502 -5.95 -23.43 -16.07
N ALA A 503 -6.71 -24.50 -15.81
CA ALA A 503 -8.16 -24.44 -15.87
C ALA A 503 -8.74 -23.40 -14.90
N LEU A 504 -8.27 -23.41 -13.65
CA LEU A 504 -8.71 -22.45 -12.64
C LEU A 504 -8.23 -21.02 -12.97
N VAL A 505 -6.98 -20.90 -13.42
CA VAL A 505 -6.41 -19.61 -13.85
C VAL A 505 -7.23 -19.02 -15.00
N PHE A 506 -7.58 -19.82 -16.03
CA PHE A 506 -8.40 -19.33 -17.15
C PHE A 506 -9.83 -18.97 -16.75
N ILE A 507 -10.44 -19.68 -15.79
CA ILE A 507 -11.73 -19.25 -15.24
C ILE A 507 -11.60 -17.82 -14.68
N GLY A 508 -10.54 -17.55 -13.91
CA GLY A 508 -10.24 -16.21 -13.39
C GLY A 508 -10.01 -15.18 -14.49
N VAL A 509 -9.24 -15.51 -15.50
CA VAL A 509 -8.99 -14.63 -16.67
C VAL A 509 -10.29 -14.26 -17.37
N PHE A 510 -11.17 -15.22 -17.63
CA PHE A 510 -12.44 -14.96 -18.31
C PHE A 510 -13.42 -14.18 -17.43
N LEU A 511 -13.43 -14.39 -16.10
CA LEU A 511 -14.18 -13.55 -15.18
C LEU A 511 -13.70 -12.09 -15.23
N ALA A 512 -12.39 -11.88 -15.27
CA ALA A 512 -11.80 -10.56 -15.39
C ALA A 512 -12.19 -9.87 -16.72
N ILE A 513 -12.12 -10.60 -17.83
CA ILE A 513 -12.54 -10.10 -19.14
C ILE A 513 -14.03 -9.77 -19.14
N ALA A 514 -14.88 -10.62 -18.56
CA ALA A 514 -16.31 -10.36 -18.44
C ALA A 514 -16.61 -9.09 -17.62
N ALA A 515 -15.92 -8.92 -16.48
CA ALA A 515 -16.02 -7.72 -15.66
C ALA A 515 -15.63 -6.46 -16.47
N GLU A 516 -14.55 -6.54 -17.23
CA GLU A 516 -14.09 -5.47 -18.11
C GLU A 516 -15.13 -5.07 -19.17
N VAL A 517 -15.71 -6.06 -19.86
CA VAL A 517 -16.70 -5.84 -20.91
C VAL A 517 -17.96 -5.15 -20.35
N VAL A 518 -18.34 -5.46 -19.12
CA VAL A 518 -19.47 -4.82 -18.41
C VAL A 518 -19.10 -3.44 -17.85
N GLY A 519 -17.81 -3.04 -17.92
CA GLY A 519 -17.35 -1.73 -17.44
C GLY A 519 -17.02 -1.70 -15.94
N ILE A 520 -16.82 -2.86 -15.32
CA ILE A 520 -16.36 -2.95 -13.93
C ILE A 520 -14.82 -2.86 -13.91
N PRO A 521 -14.22 -1.97 -13.10
CA PRO A 521 -12.77 -1.93 -12.91
C PRO A 521 -12.25 -3.29 -12.45
N VAL A 522 -11.44 -3.93 -13.29
CA VAL A 522 -11.08 -5.34 -13.11
C VAL A 522 -10.25 -5.58 -11.86
N LEU A 523 -9.29 -4.69 -11.54
CA LEU A 523 -8.36 -4.93 -10.45
C LEU A 523 -9.03 -4.98 -9.07
N PRO A 524 -9.87 -4.01 -8.66
CA PRO A 524 -10.64 -4.11 -7.42
C PRO A 524 -11.57 -5.32 -7.37
N PHE A 525 -12.21 -5.64 -8.48
CA PHE A 525 -13.06 -6.82 -8.60
C PHE A 525 -12.28 -8.12 -8.40
N ALA A 526 -11.13 -8.25 -9.05
CA ALA A 526 -10.25 -9.42 -8.95
C ALA A 526 -9.66 -9.59 -7.54
N ILE A 527 -9.29 -8.48 -6.87
CA ILE A 527 -8.89 -8.49 -5.46
C ILE A 527 -10.04 -9.06 -4.61
N GLY A 528 -11.27 -8.63 -4.88
CA GLY A 528 -12.47 -9.13 -4.20
C GLY A 528 -12.72 -10.62 -4.42
N VAL A 529 -12.50 -11.14 -5.63
CA VAL A 529 -12.57 -12.59 -5.92
C VAL A 529 -11.52 -13.36 -5.14
N TYR A 530 -10.31 -12.82 -5.03
CA TYR A 530 -9.18 -13.47 -4.37
C TYR A 530 -9.30 -13.46 -2.84
N LEU A 531 -9.73 -12.33 -2.25
CA LEU A 531 -9.81 -12.17 -0.80
C LEU A 531 -11.05 -12.83 -0.19
N PRO A 532 -11.01 -13.22 1.09
CA PRO A 532 -12.19 -13.69 1.81
C PRO A 532 -13.35 -12.68 1.79
N VAL A 533 -14.58 -13.17 1.67
CA VAL A 533 -15.78 -12.30 1.64
C VAL A 533 -15.95 -11.49 2.92
N GLN A 534 -15.52 -12.04 4.04
CA GLN A 534 -15.57 -11.38 5.35
C GLN A 534 -14.78 -10.07 5.37
N LEU A 535 -13.60 -10.06 4.74
CA LEU A 535 -12.77 -8.89 4.60
C LEU A 535 -13.42 -7.88 3.63
N ASN A 536 -13.91 -8.35 2.49
CA ASN A 536 -14.59 -7.52 1.49
C ASN A 536 -15.87 -6.86 2.05
N ALA A 537 -16.61 -7.57 2.91
CA ALA A 537 -17.81 -7.04 3.56
C ALA A 537 -17.46 -5.90 4.54
N CYS A 538 -16.39 -6.05 5.32
CA CYS A 538 -15.92 -4.99 6.22
C CYS A 538 -15.50 -3.73 5.42
N ILE A 539 -14.78 -3.90 4.31
CA ILE A 539 -14.43 -2.81 3.39
C ILE A 539 -15.70 -2.14 2.85
N MET A 540 -16.71 -2.93 2.45
CA MET A 540 -17.98 -2.40 1.95
C MET A 540 -18.71 -1.55 2.98
N VAL A 541 -18.70 -1.94 4.27
CA VAL A 541 -19.31 -1.14 5.35
C VAL A 541 -18.65 0.26 5.43
N GLY A 542 -17.32 0.34 5.36
CA GLY A 542 -16.62 1.63 5.29
C GLY A 542 -17.04 2.48 4.09
N GLY A 543 -17.14 1.86 2.91
CA GLY A 543 -17.62 2.51 1.69
C GLY A 543 -19.06 3.00 1.81
N LEU A 544 -19.95 2.25 2.46
CA LEU A 544 -21.34 2.64 2.70
C LEU A 544 -21.46 3.84 3.67
N ILE A 545 -20.63 3.89 4.71
CA ILE A 545 -20.58 5.05 5.62
C ILE A 545 -20.23 6.31 4.83
N ARG A 546 -19.21 6.25 3.99
CA ARG A 546 -18.83 7.39 3.12
C ARG A 546 -19.95 7.75 2.13
N LEU A 547 -20.59 6.78 1.51
CA LEU A 547 -21.72 7.00 0.60
C LEU A 547 -22.86 7.77 1.28
N GLY A 548 -23.14 7.46 2.56
CA GLY A 548 -24.10 8.19 3.37
C GLY A 548 -23.79 9.68 3.48
N PHE A 549 -22.52 10.04 3.65
CA PHE A 549 -22.09 11.43 3.67
C PHE A 549 -22.13 12.09 2.29
N GLU A 550 -21.70 11.41 1.25
CA GLU A 550 -21.76 11.90 -0.15
C GLU A 550 -23.20 12.20 -0.59
N LYS A 551 -24.16 11.34 -0.20
CA LYS A 551 -25.59 11.50 -0.53
C LYS A 551 -26.37 12.37 0.46
N SER A 552 -25.77 12.87 1.53
CA SER A 552 -26.47 13.72 2.51
C SER A 552 -27.01 14.99 1.85
N LYS A 553 -28.11 15.56 2.40
CA LYS A 553 -28.72 16.81 1.89
C LYS A 553 -28.00 18.08 2.35
N LYS A 554 -26.83 17.97 2.97
CA LYS A 554 -26.04 19.11 3.46
C LYS A 554 -25.39 19.88 2.31
N GLU A 555 -24.96 21.13 2.60
CA GLU A 555 -24.19 21.95 1.67
C GLU A 555 -22.87 21.25 1.26
N LYS A 556 -22.40 21.52 0.05
CA LYS A 556 -21.19 20.89 -0.52
C LYS A 556 -19.98 21.03 0.41
N LYS A 557 -19.78 22.23 0.98
CA LYS A 557 -18.67 22.52 1.91
C LYS A 557 -18.72 21.67 3.19
N ASP A 558 -19.92 21.47 3.74
CA ASP A 558 -20.09 20.64 4.94
C ASP A 558 -19.86 19.15 4.64
N LYS A 559 -20.28 18.67 3.46
CA LYS A 559 -19.98 17.29 3.01
C LYS A 559 -18.48 17.06 2.88
N GLU A 560 -17.79 17.95 2.18
CA GLU A 560 -16.34 17.85 1.97
C GLU A 560 -15.60 17.83 3.30
N ARG A 561 -16.00 18.70 4.24
CA ARG A 561 -15.44 18.70 5.61
C ARG A 561 -15.69 17.40 6.34
N MET A 562 -16.92 16.87 6.33
CA MET A 562 -17.25 15.61 7.01
C MET A 562 -16.46 14.44 6.44
N ILE A 563 -16.31 14.38 5.12
CA ILE A 563 -15.51 13.34 4.44
C ILE A 563 -14.05 13.49 4.83
N SER A 564 -13.50 14.71 4.84
CA SER A 564 -12.12 14.98 5.21
C SER A 564 -11.83 14.63 6.67
N ASP A 565 -12.69 15.05 7.63
CA ASP A 565 -12.55 14.71 9.05
C ASP A 565 -12.61 13.19 9.26
N GLY A 566 -13.51 12.49 8.56
CA GLY A 566 -13.60 11.04 8.56
C GLY A 566 -12.35 10.37 7.96
N MET A 567 -11.78 10.91 6.90
CA MET A 567 -10.53 10.40 6.32
C MET A 567 -9.35 10.52 7.30
N LEU A 568 -9.22 11.64 8.02
CA LEU A 568 -8.20 11.82 9.05
C LEU A 568 -8.35 10.82 10.19
N TYR A 569 -9.59 10.61 10.67
CA TYR A 569 -9.86 9.62 11.72
C TYR A 569 -9.55 8.20 11.23
N CYS A 570 -9.98 7.83 10.03
CA CYS A 570 -9.71 6.53 9.41
C CYS A 570 -8.22 6.29 9.17
N SER A 571 -7.46 7.31 8.75
CA SER A 571 -6.00 7.22 8.61
C SER A 571 -5.31 6.95 9.95
N GLY A 572 -5.80 7.60 11.03
CA GLY A 572 -5.35 7.28 12.39
C GLY A 572 -5.67 5.84 12.79
N MET A 573 -6.86 5.35 12.46
CA MET A 573 -7.27 3.96 12.75
C MET A 573 -6.38 2.94 12.03
N ILE A 574 -6.03 3.19 10.78
CA ILE A 574 -5.11 2.33 10.01
C ILE A 574 -3.75 2.25 10.69
N ALA A 575 -3.19 3.40 11.07
CA ALA A 575 -1.91 3.45 11.76
C ALA A 575 -1.95 2.72 13.12
N GLY A 576 -3.00 2.95 13.91
CA GLY A 576 -3.14 2.34 15.24
C GLY A 576 -3.30 0.81 15.19
N GLU A 577 -4.16 0.31 14.32
CA GLU A 577 -4.32 -1.14 14.12
C GLU A 577 -3.04 -1.77 13.55
N GLY A 578 -2.37 -1.10 12.60
CA GLY A 578 -1.13 -1.58 12.02
C GLY A 578 -0.01 -1.71 13.06
N ILE A 579 0.17 -0.69 13.92
CA ILE A 579 1.17 -0.71 15.00
C ILE A 579 0.90 -1.86 15.96
N ILE A 580 -0.34 -2.01 16.41
CA ILE A 580 -0.70 -3.11 17.32
C ILE A 580 -0.63 -4.47 16.60
N GLY A 581 -0.95 -4.53 15.29
CA GLY A 581 -0.75 -5.75 14.48
C GLY A 581 0.70 -6.22 14.50
N ILE A 582 1.66 -5.31 14.31
CA ILE A 582 3.09 -5.63 14.42
C ILE A 582 3.48 -6.05 15.84
N LEU A 583 2.95 -5.38 16.87
CA LEU A 583 3.18 -5.78 18.26
C LEU A 583 2.66 -7.21 18.52
N LEU A 584 1.47 -7.54 18.04
CA LEU A 584 0.88 -8.88 18.18
C LEU A 584 1.66 -9.93 17.38
N ALA A 585 2.24 -9.56 16.23
CA ALA A 585 3.15 -10.45 15.50
C ALA A 585 4.41 -10.78 16.34
N VAL A 586 4.98 -9.79 17.03
CA VAL A 586 6.06 -10.03 18.00
C VAL A 586 5.58 -10.98 19.12
N PHE A 587 4.40 -10.74 19.67
CA PHE A 587 3.83 -11.60 20.72
C PHE A 587 3.64 -13.04 20.24
N ALA A 588 3.16 -13.24 19.01
CA ALA A 588 2.99 -14.57 18.42
C ALA A 588 4.31 -15.32 18.28
N VAL A 589 5.38 -14.67 17.82
CA VAL A 589 6.71 -15.29 17.70
C VAL A 589 7.28 -15.69 19.06
N PHE A 590 7.06 -14.88 20.10
CA PHE A 590 7.52 -15.18 21.47
C PHE A 590 6.48 -15.96 22.31
N LYS A 591 5.36 -16.39 21.73
CA LYS A 591 4.26 -17.09 22.41
C LYS A 591 3.65 -16.32 23.59
N ILE A 592 3.78 -15.01 23.59
CA ILE A 592 3.16 -14.14 24.59
C ILE A 592 1.64 -14.09 24.35
N ASP A 593 1.21 -14.20 23.10
CA ASP A 593 -0.19 -14.24 22.69
C ASP A 593 -0.96 -15.39 23.36
N GLU A 594 -0.34 -16.55 23.59
CA GLU A 594 -0.93 -17.66 24.34
C GLU A 594 -1.20 -17.30 25.82
N VAL A 595 -0.32 -16.47 26.41
CA VAL A 595 -0.41 -16.06 27.83
C VAL A 595 -1.50 -15.01 28.06
N ILE A 596 -1.64 -14.07 27.12
CA ILE A 596 -2.63 -12.97 27.22
C ILE A 596 -4.00 -13.36 26.70
N ASP A 597 -4.14 -14.51 26.03
CA ASP A 597 -5.40 -15.04 25.53
C ASP A 597 -6.37 -15.32 26.66
N LEU A 598 -7.49 -14.62 26.66
CA LEU A 598 -8.56 -14.76 27.64
C LEU A 598 -9.75 -15.59 27.13
N SER A 599 -9.74 -16.03 25.87
CA SER A 599 -10.86 -16.75 25.27
C SER A 599 -11.24 -18.02 26.03
N GLY A 600 -10.23 -18.80 26.45
CA GLY A 600 -10.44 -20.01 27.23
C GLY A 600 -10.95 -19.77 28.65
N LYS A 601 -10.67 -18.57 29.23
CA LYS A 601 -11.15 -18.22 30.59
C LYS A 601 -12.59 -17.71 30.57
N LEU A 602 -12.99 -17.02 29.50
CA LEU A 602 -14.33 -16.44 29.37
C LEU A 602 -15.38 -17.50 28.98
N ASN A 603 -14.95 -18.53 28.25
CA ASN A 603 -15.78 -19.68 27.84
C ASN A 603 -17.18 -19.27 27.34
N LEU A 604 -17.23 -18.20 26.52
CA LEU A 604 -18.47 -17.62 25.98
C LEU A 604 -19.14 -18.62 25.05
N SER A 605 -20.44 -18.80 25.15
CA SER A 605 -21.20 -19.56 24.16
C SER A 605 -21.14 -18.87 22.82
N GLU A 606 -21.12 -19.62 21.72
CA GLU A 606 -21.01 -19.10 20.36
C GLU A 606 -22.00 -17.95 20.03
N PRO A 607 -23.30 -18.03 20.44
CA PRO A 607 -24.21 -16.89 20.22
C PRO A 607 -23.83 -15.63 21.01
N VAL A 608 -23.34 -15.77 22.25
CA VAL A 608 -22.92 -14.63 23.07
C VAL A 608 -21.66 -13.98 22.49
N ALA A 609 -20.71 -14.78 22.06
CA ALA A 609 -19.49 -14.31 21.41
C ALA A 609 -19.81 -13.54 20.11
N THR A 610 -20.70 -14.06 19.26
CA THR A 610 -21.17 -13.41 18.03
C THR A 610 -21.87 -12.07 18.30
N ILE A 611 -22.75 -12.02 19.33
CA ILE A 611 -23.40 -10.77 19.75
C ILE A 611 -22.33 -9.76 20.22
N GLY A 612 -21.33 -10.21 20.97
CA GLY A 612 -20.20 -9.37 21.38
C GLY A 612 -19.48 -8.74 20.19
N SER A 613 -19.18 -9.54 19.17
CA SER A 613 -18.57 -9.04 17.92
C SER A 613 -19.45 -8.02 17.20
N LEU A 614 -20.77 -8.26 17.13
CA LEU A 614 -21.72 -7.30 16.53
C LEU A 614 -21.75 -5.98 17.31
N VAL A 615 -21.73 -6.02 18.63
CA VAL A 615 -21.69 -4.81 19.48
C VAL A 615 -20.39 -4.04 19.25
N VAL A 616 -19.26 -4.72 19.22
CA VAL A 616 -17.95 -4.11 18.95
C VAL A 616 -17.96 -3.47 17.57
N PHE A 617 -18.45 -4.16 16.55
CA PHE A 617 -18.51 -3.63 15.18
C PHE A 617 -19.43 -2.41 15.08
N ALA A 618 -20.61 -2.45 15.69
CA ALA A 618 -21.51 -1.31 15.76
C ALA A 618 -20.86 -0.10 16.47
N LEU A 619 -20.11 -0.34 17.55
CA LEU A 619 -19.37 0.71 18.25
C LEU A 619 -18.30 1.36 17.36
N ILE A 620 -17.54 0.58 16.58
CA ILE A 620 -16.57 1.09 15.62
C ILE A 620 -17.27 1.99 14.58
N ILE A 621 -18.39 1.53 14.01
CA ILE A 621 -19.20 2.31 13.06
C ILE A 621 -19.65 3.63 13.69
N LEU A 622 -20.20 3.59 14.90
CA LEU A 622 -20.66 4.79 15.62
C LEU A 622 -19.52 5.78 15.90
N LEU A 623 -18.31 5.28 16.19
CA LEU A 623 -17.15 6.14 16.40
C LEU A 623 -16.72 6.83 15.08
N VAL A 624 -16.71 6.14 13.95
CA VAL A 624 -16.45 6.76 12.65
C VAL A 624 -17.48 7.84 12.34
N LEU A 625 -18.76 7.55 12.56
CA LEU A 625 -19.85 8.53 12.39
C LEU A 625 -19.67 9.73 13.32
N LYS A 626 -19.31 9.50 14.60
CA LYS A 626 -19.09 10.56 15.59
C LYS A 626 -17.97 11.50 15.16
N PHE A 627 -16.82 10.99 14.78
CA PHE A 627 -15.67 11.81 14.43
C PHE A 627 -15.82 12.51 13.07
N SER A 628 -16.61 11.95 12.15
CA SER A 628 -16.93 12.59 10.87
C SER A 628 -18.03 13.63 10.99
N PHE A 629 -19.06 13.42 11.83
CA PHE A 629 -20.30 14.20 11.84
C PHE A 629 -20.37 15.20 13.00
N TRP A 630 -19.87 14.85 14.18
CA TRP A 630 -20.16 15.55 15.45
C TRP A 630 -19.11 16.57 15.88
N LYS A 631 -18.13 16.90 15.07
CA LYS A 631 -17.20 17.98 15.41
C LYS A 631 -17.95 19.30 15.39
N LYS A 632 -18.36 19.80 16.55
CA LYS A 632 -18.91 21.17 16.72
C LYS A 632 -17.91 22.17 16.14
N LYS A 633 -18.40 23.12 15.30
CA LYS A 633 -17.71 24.35 15.00
C LYS A 633 -17.19 24.96 16.31
N LYS A 634 -15.89 24.97 16.55
CA LYS A 634 -15.30 26.03 17.35
C LYS A 634 -15.37 27.25 16.45
N GLU A 635 -16.36 28.10 16.68
CA GLU A 635 -16.36 29.44 16.12
C GLU A 635 -15.05 30.08 16.53
N SER A 636 -14.26 30.49 15.55
CA SER A 636 -13.15 31.40 15.78
C SER A 636 -13.74 32.72 16.35
N LYS A 637 -13.56 32.92 17.64
CA LYS A 637 -13.63 34.24 18.24
C LYS A 637 -12.37 35.02 17.94
#